data_362d79f914df11e0e038f02767aa1b68
#
_entry.id   362d79f914df11e0e038f02767aa1b68
#
_cell.length_a   1.000
_cell.length_b   1.000
_cell.length_c   1.000
_cell.angle_alpha   90.00
_cell.angle_beta   90.00
_cell.angle_gamma   90.00
#
_symmetry.space_group_name_H-M   'P 1'
#
loop_
_entity.id
_entity.type
_entity.pdbx_description
1 polymer ?
#
loop_
_entity_poly.entity_id
_entity_poly.type
_entity_poly.pdbx_seq_one_letter_code
_entity_poly.pdbx_strand_id
1 'polypeptide(L)'
;METRPPSVELIELMKMKSHSIKRLTFAFFLPMLMGLLIHSVGFAQTVEKRQVAPAWDGEVSQWNGFDRTDFKIGGRDAYVVSPKSAAPGNPWVWRARFPGFHADSDLILLTRGFHIAHINTNGMLGSPKAMNFWDDFYKHVTARGLAKKCVLEGVSRGGLFVYQFAARWPDRVACIYCDTPVGDISSWPGGKGAGRGHAPTWQTCLTEYGLTEETAKVFKQNPIDILEPIAKKNIPLLHIVSMTDVIVPPAENTLVLAQRYRKLGGSIDIIKVEKGTTKSGGHHFTHPDPVRAADFMERFGSTFPKSNDYFVMRGSLNNCREKFENQKTGRVVFLGGSITAMNGWRDLVCDYLREKFPSTKFEFVDAGISSTGSVPGSFRLLRDVLAKGDVDLLFEEAAVNDLHNSRKPVEMIRGMEGIVRQARIQNPNIDIVMMHFVDPKHVADYRRGNTPQVIQQHEQVATHYNIPSLHLAREITERMDSEQFDWKNDFKNCHPSPFGHRVYASSIRRLLNAAWAAPRTTENEPVPHALPEPINRFSYDRGKMVSLKSAKDLNGFAIDKTCDPRANHLGGGVRDGFHNVPMLVGTNPGDQFSLDFEGRAVGLFLAAGPDAGTIEFSIDDSEFKPLNLFTRWSGGLHIPWVYVLESELQAGSHHLVLRISKTKDSRSKGHACRIVNLLVNE
;
A
#
# COMPACT_ATOMS: atom_id res chain seq x y z
N MET A 1 -5.66 14.76 46.41
CA MET A 1 -5.63 13.30 46.39
C MET A 1 -4.32 12.90 45.73
N GLU A 2 -3.42 12.45 46.54
CA GLU A 2 -2.04 12.12 46.18
C GLU A 2 -1.99 10.95 45.19
N THR A 3 -1.27 11.14 44.13
CA THR A 3 -0.93 10.10 43.15
C THR A 3 0.34 9.40 43.61
N ARG A 4 0.26 8.12 43.95
CA ARG A 4 1.44 7.28 44.23
C ARG A 4 2.24 7.11 42.92
N PRO A 5 3.59 7.09 43.00
CA PRO A 5 4.43 6.82 41.86
C PRO A 5 4.34 5.33 41.45
N PRO A 6 4.66 4.99 40.17
CA PRO A 6 4.64 3.60 39.72
C PRO A 6 5.68 2.74 40.46
N SER A 7 5.33 1.48 40.63
CA SER A 7 6.10 0.52 41.42
C SER A 7 7.49 0.23 40.83
N VAL A 8 8.46 0.04 41.73
CA VAL A 8 9.89 -0.22 41.46
C VAL A 8 10.16 -1.46 40.61
N GLU A 9 9.20 -2.34 40.43
CA GLU A 9 9.34 -3.59 39.64
C GLU A 9 9.61 -3.37 38.14
N LEU A 10 9.13 -2.27 37.54
CA LEU A 10 9.34 -2.01 36.11
C LEU A 10 10.78 -1.56 35.80
N ILE A 11 11.47 -1.03 36.79
CA ILE A 11 12.86 -0.53 36.64
C ILE A 11 13.87 -1.67 36.75
N GLU A 12 13.57 -2.72 37.51
CA GLU A 12 14.47 -3.88 37.61
C GLU A 12 14.47 -4.80 36.40
N LEU A 13 13.36 -4.95 35.70
CA LEU A 13 13.29 -5.74 34.44
C LEU A 13 14.14 -5.17 33.31
N MET A 14 14.42 -3.88 33.32
CA MET A 14 15.29 -3.22 32.32
C MET A 14 16.80 -3.33 32.65
N LYS A 15 17.17 -3.68 33.89
CA LYS A 15 18.58 -3.84 34.31
C LYS A 15 19.17 -5.24 34.08
N MET A 16 18.36 -6.24 33.82
CA MET A 16 18.79 -7.65 33.74
C MET A 16 19.29 -8.13 32.38
N LYS A 17 19.38 -7.30 31.34
CA LYS A 17 19.85 -7.72 30.00
C LYS A 17 21.23 -7.19 29.58
N SER A 18 22.03 -6.70 30.51
CA SER A 18 23.36 -6.17 30.18
C SER A 18 24.47 -6.73 31.08
N HIS A 19 24.66 -8.02 31.14
CA HIS A 19 25.92 -8.60 31.64
C HIS A 19 26.11 -10.01 31.06
N SER A 20 27.13 -10.16 30.30
CA SER A 20 28.04 -11.28 30.15
C SER A 20 28.40 -11.64 28.70
N ILE A 21 29.55 -11.16 28.24
CA ILE A 21 30.49 -12.00 27.47
C ILE A 21 31.89 -11.56 27.87
N LYS A 22 32.60 -12.46 28.54
CA LYS A 22 34.00 -12.31 28.94
C LYS A 22 34.94 -12.63 27.75
N ARG A 23 36.03 -11.91 27.77
CA ARG A 23 37.26 -12.04 26.95
C ARG A 23 37.80 -13.45 26.89
N LEU A 24 38.27 -13.86 25.69
CA LEU A 24 39.42 -14.79 25.57
C LEU A 24 40.40 -14.21 24.55
N THR A 25 41.56 -13.92 25.04
CA THR A 25 42.80 -13.58 24.30
C THR A 25 43.52 -14.87 23.95
N PHE A 26 44.03 -14.99 22.71
CA PHE A 26 45.29 -15.73 22.45
C PHE A 26 46.02 -15.14 21.22
N ALA A 27 47.33 -15.10 21.34
CA ALA A 27 48.25 -14.37 20.53
C ALA A 27 49.03 -15.23 19.52
N PHE A 28 49.75 -14.53 18.61
CA PHE A 28 50.91 -14.90 17.77
C PHE A 28 50.67 -15.65 16.45
N PHE A 29 50.94 -15.07 15.30
CA PHE A 29 52.20 -15.10 14.51
C PHE A 29 52.10 -14.23 13.25
N LEU A 30 53.10 -13.40 13.04
CA LEU A 30 53.50 -12.63 11.84
C LEU A 30 54.81 -13.30 11.29
N PRO A 31 55.33 -13.11 10.06
CA PRO A 31 54.90 -12.34 8.89
C PRO A 31 55.09 -13.03 7.52
N MET A 32 54.56 -12.48 6.41
CA MET A 32 55.33 -12.29 5.18
C MET A 32 54.62 -11.38 4.17
N LEU A 33 55.34 -10.41 3.67
CA LEU A 33 55.05 -9.39 2.68
C LEU A 33 54.71 -10.00 1.32
N MET A 34 53.66 -9.52 0.65
CA MET A 34 53.66 -9.26 -0.79
C MET A 34 52.54 -8.27 -1.15
N GLY A 35 52.93 -7.19 -1.81
CA GLY A 35 52.02 -6.09 -2.11
C GLY A 35 51.01 -6.42 -3.22
N LEU A 36 49.79 -5.98 -3.01
CA LEU A 36 48.79 -5.71 -4.03
C LEU A 36 48.15 -4.36 -3.71
N LEU A 37 48.29 -3.43 -4.64
CA LEU A 37 47.58 -2.16 -4.61
C LEU A 37 46.06 -2.44 -4.65
N ILE A 38 45.42 -2.38 -3.52
CA ILE A 38 43.95 -2.29 -3.45
C ILE A 38 43.61 -0.80 -3.46
N HIS A 39 43.02 -0.34 -4.54
CA HIS A 39 42.34 0.95 -4.56
C HIS A 39 41.21 0.88 -3.54
N SER A 40 41.42 1.48 -2.38
CA SER A 40 40.36 1.76 -1.42
C SER A 40 39.44 2.81 -2.03
N VAL A 41 38.33 2.34 -2.63
CA VAL A 41 37.17 3.20 -2.84
C VAL A 41 36.64 3.54 -1.43
N GLY A 42 37.04 4.69 -0.95
CA GLY A 42 36.49 5.24 0.28
C GLY A 42 35.02 5.44 0.13
N PHE A 43 34.24 4.58 0.78
CA PHE A 43 32.86 4.93 1.13
C PHE A 43 32.95 6.14 2.04
N ALA A 44 32.78 7.34 1.49
CA ALA A 44 32.48 8.52 2.25
C ALA A 44 31.14 8.24 2.94
N GLN A 45 31.18 7.77 4.19
CA GLN A 45 30.07 7.96 5.09
C GLN A 45 29.85 9.48 5.13
N THR A 46 28.79 9.92 4.45
CA THR A 46 28.23 11.24 4.68
C THR A 46 27.94 11.30 6.16
N VAL A 47 28.81 11.99 6.91
CA VAL A 47 28.54 12.39 8.29
C VAL A 47 27.23 13.21 8.20
N GLU A 48 26.10 12.60 8.49
CA GLU A 48 24.86 13.33 8.71
C GLU A 48 25.21 14.45 9.68
N LYS A 49 25.06 15.70 9.22
CA LYS A 49 25.15 16.86 10.10
C LYS A 49 24.22 16.57 11.27
N ARG A 50 24.78 16.37 12.46
CA ARG A 50 24.00 16.25 13.69
C ARG A 50 23.08 17.47 13.71
N GLN A 51 21.79 17.19 13.53
CA GLN A 51 20.77 18.22 13.58
C GLN A 51 20.79 18.77 15.01
N VAL A 52 21.09 20.04 15.15
CA VAL A 52 21.12 20.70 16.46
C VAL A 52 19.72 20.60 17.03
N ALA A 53 19.58 20.08 18.25
CA ALA A 53 18.31 20.06 18.95
C ALA A 53 17.75 21.48 19.04
N PRO A 54 16.42 21.68 18.88
CA PRO A 54 15.82 23.00 19.02
C PRO A 54 16.18 23.63 20.38
N ALA A 55 16.67 24.88 20.37
CA ALA A 55 16.86 25.64 21.58
C ALA A 55 15.59 26.39 21.94
N TRP A 56 15.14 26.28 23.18
CA TRP A 56 13.92 26.90 23.68
C TRP A 56 14.27 28.04 24.64
N ASP A 57 13.64 29.20 24.43
CA ASP A 57 13.74 30.33 25.36
C ASP A 57 12.59 30.22 26.37
N GLY A 58 12.89 29.96 27.64
CA GLY A 58 11.89 29.83 28.69
C GLY A 58 12.44 29.26 29.99
N GLU A 59 11.58 29.04 30.97
CA GLU A 59 11.91 28.44 32.25
C GLU A 59 12.03 26.93 32.10
N VAL A 60 13.19 26.38 32.48
CA VAL A 60 13.44 24.94 32.39
C VAL A 60 13.05 24.24 33.69
N SER A 61 12.26 23.21 33.58
CA SER A 61 11.85 22.29 34.65
C SER A 61 12.03 20.84 34.23
N GLN A 62 11.70 19.92 35.12
CA GLN A 62 11.75 18.48 34.80
C GLN A 62 10.34 17.88 34.72
N TRP A 63 10.11 17.09 33.68
CA TRP A 63 8.89 16.29 33.50
C TRP A 63 9.24 14.82 33.28
N ASN A 64 9.03 13.97 34.28
CA ASN A 64 9.37 12.55 34.23
C ASN A 64 10.82 12.24 33.77
N GLY A 65 11.78 13.08 34.19
CA GLY A 65 13.20 12.91 33.87
C GLY A 65 13.62 13.45 32.49
N PHE A 66 12.76 14.22 31.85
CA PHE A 66 13.02 14.96 30.61
C PHE A 66 12.94 16.47 30.86
N ASP A 67 13.74 17.25 30.15
CA ASP A 67 13.73 18.70 30.23
C ASP A 67 12.43 19.25 29.61
N ARG A 68 11.71 20.01 30.40
CA ARG A 68 10.53 20.75 29.98
C ARG A 68 10.86 22.24 30.03
N THR A 69 10.66 22.93 28.91
CA THR A 69 10.80 24.39 28.84
C THR A 69 9.42 25.02 28.72
N ASP A 70 9.09 25.88 29.67
CA ASP A 70 7.84 26.64 29.73
C ASP A 70 8.05 28.05 29.19
N PHE A 71 7.10 28.53 28.35
CA PHE A 71 7.11 29.86 27.74
C PHE A 71 5.68 30.36 27.46
N LYS A 72 5.53 31.55 26.88
CA LYS A 72 4.22 32.11 26.54
C LYS A 72 4.09 32.42 25.06
N ILE A 73 2.91 32.13 24.49
CA ILE A 73 2.52 32.49 23.12
C ILE A 73 1.21 33.24 23.17
N GLY A 74 1.20 34.50 22.72
CA GLY A 74 0.02 35.36 22.79
C GLY A 74 -0.56 35.49 24.20
N GLY A 75 0.31 35.49 25.23
CA GLY A 75 -0.10 35.53 26.64
C GLY A 75 -0.56 34.19 27.23
N ARG A 76 -0.58 33.11 26.45
CA ARG A 76 -0.94 31.75 26.87
C ARG A 76 0.28 30.94 27.27
N ASP A 77 0.16 30.19 28.34
CA ASP A 77 1.19 29.27 28.78
C ASP A 77 1.35 28.13 27.76
N ALA A 78 2.58 27.84 27.42
CA ALA A 78 2.96 26.79 26.50
C ALA A 78 4.23 26.10 26.99
N TYR A 79 4.47 24.88 26.55
CA TYR A 79 5.71 24.19 26.85
C TYR A 79 6.10 23.22 25.76
N VAL A 80 7.39 22.87 25.78
CA VAL A 80 7.95 21.73 25.03
C VAL A 80 8.76 20.87 25.99
N VAL A 81 8.52 19.55 25.97
CA VAL A 81 9.36 18.55 26.62
C VAL A 81 10.30 18.00 25.57
N SER A 82 11.59 18.10 25.82
CA SER A 82 12.63 17.66 24.90
C SER A 82 13.12 16.25 25.21
N PRO A 83 13.32 15.39 24.21
CA PRO A 83 13.96 14.09 24.41
C PRO A 83 15.44 14.28 24.75
N LYS A 84 16.05 13.29 25.42
CA LYS A 84 17.50 13.30 25.69
C LYS A 84 18.37 13.28 24.43
N SER A 85 17.84 12.70 23.36
CA SER A 85 18.42 12.70 22.03
C SER A 85 17.29 12.76 21.01
N ALA A 86 17.22 13.84 20.25
CA ALA A 86 16.18 14.01 19.25
C ALA A 86 16.36 13.05 18.06
N ALA A 87 15.27 12.47 17.62
CA ALA A 87 15.24 11.69 16.38
C ALA A 87 15.46 12.63 15.16
N PRO A 88 15.99 12.10 14.03
CA PRO A 88 16.19 12.90 12.84
C PRO A 88 14.92 13.63 12.40
N GLY A 89 15.05 14.93 12.06
CA GLY A 89 13.94 15.79 11.67
C GLY A 89 13.13 16.37 12.82
N ASN A 90 13.55 16.14 14.09
CA ASN A 90 12.90 16.66 15.30
C ASN A 90 11.37 16.41 15.32
N PRO A 91 10.93 15.14 15.21
CA PRO A 91 9.50 14.81 15.26
C PRO A 91 8.89 15.20 16.60
N TRP A 92 7.59 15.47 16.59
CA TRP A 92 6.92 15.91 17.80
C TRP A 92 5.44 15.55 17.86
N VAL A 93 4.94 15.41 19.09
CA VAL A 93 3.53 15.23 19.42
C VAL A 93 2.99 16.52 19.98
N TRP A 94 1.86 16.99 19.45
CA TRP A 94 1.12 18.12 19.97
C TRP A 94 -0.06 17.65 20.79
N ARG A 95 0.11 17.70 22.10
CA ARG A 95 -0.91 17.27 23.05
C ARG A 95 -1.90 18.40 23.32
N ALA A 96 -3.16 18.19 22.95
CA ALA A 96 -4.20 19.23 23.04
C ALA A 96 -4.65 19.52 24.47
N ARG A 97 -4.83 18.47 25.28
CA ARG A 97 -5.42 18.56 26.63
C ARG A 97 -4.87 17.44 27.54
N PHE A 98 -5.05 17.65 28.84
CA PHE A 98 -4.79 16.66 29.89
C PHE A 98 -3.38 16.03 29.83
N PRO A 99 -2.33 16.83 30.00
CA PRO A 99 -0.94 16.38 29.75
C PRO A 99 -0.45 15.23 30.66
N GLY A 100 -1.14 14.94 31.74
CA GLY A 100 -0.80 13.84 32.63
C GLY A 100 -1.67 12.58 32.48
N PHE A 101 -2.68 12.60 31.59
CA PHE A 101 -3.59 11.46 31.42
C PHE A 101 -3.09 10.55 30.29
N HIS A 102 -2.91 9.26 30.57
CA HIS A 102 -2.33 8.27 29.64
C HIS A 102 -1.01 8.73 29.00
N ALA A 103 -0.15 9.36 29.80
CA ALA A 103 1.14 9.89 29.35
C ALA A 103 2.19 8.80 29.05
N ASP A 104 1.84 7.51 29.23
CA ASP A 104 2.77 6.39 29.00
C ASP A 104 3.27 6.35 27.53
N SER A 105 2.40 6.62 26.56
CA SER A 105 2.78 6.72 25.16
C SER A 105 3.71 7.90 24.88
N ASP A 106 3.50 9.05 25.52
CA ASP A 106 4.39 10.22 25.43
C ASP A 106 5.78 9.90 25.97
N LEU A 107 5.86 9.22 27.12
CA LEU A 107 7.13 8.83 27.74
C LEU A 107 7.91 7.87 26.82
N ILE A 108 7.21 6.91 26.21
CA ILE A 108 7.81 6.02 25.21
C ILE A 108 8.34 6.83 24.02
N LEU A 109 7.58 7.78 23.51
CA LEU A 109 8.00 8.61 22.38
C LEU A 109 9.17 9.53 22.70
N LEU A 110 9.23 10.10 23.90
CA LEU A 110 10.40 10.85 24.39
C LEU A 110 11.68 9.98 24.40
N THR A 111 11.58 8.71 24.83
CA THR A 111 12.73 7.78 24.74
C THR A 111 13.14 7.48 23.31
N ARG A 112 12.22 7.61 22.35
CA ARG A 112 12.43 7.40 20.91
C ARG A 112 12.82 8.68 20.16
N GLY A 113 13.04 9.78 20.87
CA GLY A 113 13.53 11.03 20.32
C GLY A 113 12.46 12.00 19.83
N PHE A 114 11.19 11.80 20.15
CA PHE A 114 10.11 12.76 19.88
C PHE A 114 10.08 13.88 20.94
N HIS A 115 9.70 15.08 20.55
CA HIS A 115 9.35 16.15 21.46
C HIS A 115 7.85 16.07 21.79
N ILE A 116 7.46 16.50 23.00
CA ILE A 116 6.04 16.65 23.39
C ILE A 116 5.76 18.13 23.61
N ALA A 117 4.75 18.67 22.95
CA ALA A 117 4.46 20.08 22.98
C ALA A 117 3.00 20.38 23.36
N HIS A 118 2.74 21.50 24.00
CA HIS A 118 1.40 21.90 24.43
C HIS A 118 1.27 23.43 24.50
N ILE A 119 0.08 23.92 24.19
CA ILE A 119 -0.36 25.29 24.48
C ILE A 119 -1.67 25.26 25.26
N ASN A 120 -1.76 26.07 26.31
CA ASN A 120 -2.94 26.15 27.15
C ASN A 120 -4.04 27.02 26.51
N THR A 121 -4.92 26.39 25.77
CA THR A 121 -6.16 26.98 25.25
C THR A 121 -7.39 26.43 25.97
N ASN A 122 -7.26 26.10 27.26
CA ASN A 122 -8.32 25.59 28.12
C ASN A 122 -9.54 26.53 28.12
N GLY A 123 -10.73 25.96 28.06
CA GLY A 123 -11.99 26.71 28.00
C GLY A 123 -12.43 27.10 26.59
N MET A 124 -11.55 27.07 25.59
CA MET A 124 -11.86 27.49 24.21
C MET A 124 -12.49 26.41 23.32
N LEU A 125 -12.50 25.15 23.76
CA LEU A 125 -13.22 24.02 23.13
C LEU A 125 -12.97 23.85 21.62
N GLY A 126 -11.77 24.21 21.12
CA GLY A 126 -11.43 24.11 19.70
C GLY A 126 -12.08 25.19 18.81
N SER A 127 -12.60 26.25 19.37
CA SER A 127 -13.23 27.37 18.66
C SER A 127 -12.30 28.03 17.62
N PRO A 128 -12.83 28.83 16.68
CA PRO A 128 -12.01 29.61 15.75
C PRO A 128 -10.95 30.46 16.44
N LYS A 129 -11.27 31.03 17.63
CA LYS A 129 -10.33 31.78 18.45
C LYS A 129 -9.19 30.92 19.00
N ALA A 130 -9.49 29.68 19.41
CA ALA A 130 -8.47 28.73 19.83
C ALA A 130 -7.49 28.42 18.69
N MET A 131 -8.01 28.29 17.47
CA MET A 131 -7.20 27.98 16.30
C MET A 131 -6.20 29.08 15.93
N ASN A 132 -6.46 30.33 16.25
CA ASN A 132 -5.47 31.42 16.08
C ASN A 132 -4.26 31.20 16.99
N PHE A 133 -4.46 30.86 18.25
CA PHE A 133 -3.36 30.53 19.18
C PHE A 133 -2.61 29.28 18.76
N TRP A 134 -3.33 28.30 18.18
CA TRP A 134 -2.73 27.08 17.67
C TRP A 134 -1.86 27.34 16.44
N ASP A 135 -2.27 28.21 15.52
CA ASP A 135 -1.46 28.62 14.38
C ASP A 135 -0.20 29.34 14.80
N ASP A 136 -0.30 30.29 15.76
CA ASP A 136 0.83 31.01 16.30
C ASP A 136 1.84 30.07 17.02
N PHE A 137 1.32 29.13 17.80
CA PHE A 137 2.16 28.14 18.46
C PHE A 137 2.87 27.23 17.44
N TYR A 138 2.13 26.71 16.43
CA TYR A 138 2.73 25.90 15.35
C TYR A 138 3.87 26.66 14.67
N LYS A 139 3.65 27.91 14.27
CA LYS A 139 4.68 28.75 13.64
C LYS A 139 5.89 28.91 14.55
N HIS A 140 5.66 29.15 15.84
CA HIS A 140 6.72 29.34 16.82
C HIS A 140 7.62 28.13 16.96
N VAL A 141 7.04 26.93 17.14
CA VAL A 141 7.84 25.70 17.38
C VAL A 141 8.50 25.19 16.10
N THR A 142 7.83 25.32 14.94
CA THR A 142 8.44 24.90 13.67
C THR A 142 9.54 25.85 13.19
N ALA A 143 9.45 27.15 13.49
CA ALA A 143 10.53 28.10 13.24
C ALA A 143 11.80 27.80 14.07
N ARG A 144 11.65 27.10 15.21
CA ARG A 144 12.74 26.65 16.08
C ARG A 144 13.25 25.25 15.72
N GLY A 145 12.75 24.63 14.65
CA GLY A 145 13.28 23.40 14.08
C GLY A 145 12.49 22.14 14.37
N LEU A 146 11.31 22.18 15.01
CA LEU A 146 10.43 21.03 15.03
C LEU A 146 9.91 20.70 13.63
N ALA A 147 9.59 19.43 13.39
CA ALA A 147 9.08 18.94 12.11
C ALA A 147 7.86 19.74 11.64
N LYS A 148 7.78 20.00 10.33
CA LYS A 148 6.62 20.70 9.72
C LYS A 148 5.31 19.91 9.84
N LYS A 149 5.37 18.61 10.00
CA LYS A 149 4.20 17.77 10.29
C LYS A 149 4.27 17.30 11.73
N CYS A 150 3.21 17.55 12.49
CA CYS A 150 3.09 17.08 13.87
C CYS A 150 2.17 15.87 13.97
N VAL A 151 2.39 15.07 14.99
CA VAL A 151 1.39 14.16 15.51
C VAL A 151 0.44 14.96 16.38
N LEU A 152 -0.87 14.85 16.16
CA LEU A 152 -1.88 15.46 17.02
C LEU A 152 -2.39 14.43 18.02
N GLU A 153 -2.38 14.79 19.31
CA GLU A 153 -2.94 13.98 20.37
C GLU A 153 -4.09 14.66 21.09
N GLY A 154 -5.27 14.02 21.07
CA GLY A 154 -6.49 14.58 21.62
C GLY A 154 -7.15 13.68 22.65
N VAL A 155 -7.11 14.07 23.94
CA VAL A 155 -7.83 13.35 25.00
C VAL A 155 -9.16 14.03 25.28
N SER A 156 -10.28 13.27 25.30
CA SER A 156 -11.62 13.75 25.65
C SER A 156 -12.00 14.99 24.80
N ARG A 157 -12.28 16.12 25.44
CA ARG A 157 -12.52 17.41 24.72
C ARG A 157 -11.33 17.91 23.90
N GLY A 158 -10.16 17.29 24.02
CA GLY A 158 -9.00 17.50 23.14
C GLY A 158 -9.29 17.15 21.69
N GLY A 159 -10.22 16.22 21.46
CA GLY A 159 -10.70 15.88 20.12
C GLY A 159 -11.20 17.10 19.34
N LEU A 160 -11.92 18.02 19.99
CA LEU A 160 -12.39 19.25 19.36
C LEU A 160 -11.23 20.09 18.76
N PHE A 161 -10.10 20.17 19.46
CA PHE A 161 -8.96 20.97 19.02
C PHE A 161 -8.20 20.30 17.86
N VAL A 162 -7.87 19.02 18.00
CA VAL A 162 -7.05 18.31 17.01
C VAL A 162 -7.76 18.20 15.65
N TYR A 163 -9.08 17.95 15.65
CA TYR A 163 -9.84 17.86 14.41
C TYR A 163 -10.06 19.22 13.76
N GLN A 164 -10.30 20.29 14.54
CA GLN A 164 -10.39 21.63 13.99
C GLN A 164 -9.07 22.09 13.37
N PHE A 165 -7.95 21.80 14.00
CA PHE A 165 -6.62 22.10 13.45
C PHE A 165 -6.35 21.28 12.19
N ALA A 166 -6.59 19.98 12.23
CA ALA A 166 -6.32 19.08 11.11
C ALA A 166 -7.18 19.41 9.88
N ALA A 167 -8.45 19.76 10.07
CA ALA A 167 -9.33 20.17 8.96
C ALA A 167 -8.89 21.49 8.31
N ARG A 168 -8.35 22.40 9.10
CA ARG A 168 -7.94 23.74 8.65
C ARG A 168 -6.54 23.73 8.00
N TRP A 169 -5.63 22.90 8.52
CA TRP A 169 -4.24 22.79 8.05
C TRP A 169 -3.79 21.32 7.91
N PRO A 170 -4.42 20.54 7.04
CA PRO A 170 -4.14 19.12 6.95
C PRO A 170 -2.69 18.81 6.51
N ASP A 171 -2.03 19.71 5.79
CA ASP A 171 -0.63 19.56 5.39
C ASP A 171 0.37 19.62 6.55
N ARG A 172 -0.06 20.12 7.71
CA ARG A 172 0.75 20.24 8.93
C ARG A 172 0.63 19.02 9.84
N VAL A 173 -0.19 18.03 9.47
CA VAL A 173 -0.52 16.88 10.33
C VAL A 173 0.05 15.60 9.74
N ALA A 174 0.74 14.83 10.57
CA ALA A 174 1.27 13.51 10.24
C ALA A 174 0.24 12.40 10.49
N CYS A 175 -0.33 12.38 11.69
CA CYS A 175 -1.42 11.49 12.10
C CYS A 175 -2.15 12.10 13.29
N ILE A 176 -3.30 11.50 13.66
CA ILE A 176 -4.09 11.89 14.83
C ILE A 176 -4.27 10.65 15.72
N TYR A 177 -3.84 10.77 16.98
CA TYR A 177 -4.17 9.83 18.04
C TYR A 177 -5.17 10.47 19.00
N CYS A 178 -6.25 9.77 19.33
CA CYS A 178 -7.25 10.28 20.27
C CYS A 178 -7.68 9.23 21.29
N ASP A 179 -7.84 9.71 22.52
CA ASP A 179 -8.36 8.98 23.66
C ASP A 179 -9.74 9.49 24.01
N THR A 180 -10.79 8.63 23.85
CA THR A 180 -12.19 8.98 24.09
C THR A 180 -12.60 10.37 23.57
N PRO A 181 -12.30 10.73 22.30
CA PRO A 181 -12.45 12.11 21.83
C PRO A 181 -13.89 12.53 21.69
N VAL A 182 -14.16 13.80 22.04
CA VAL A 182 -15.41 14.46 21.66
C VAL A 182 -15.42 14.70 20.15
N GLY A 183 -16.39 14.09 19.49
CA GLY A 183 -16.60 14.22 18.04
C GLY A 183 -17.78 15.12 17.68
N ASP A 184 -18.71 15.33 18.61
CA ASP A 184 -19.91 16.17 18.44
C ASP A 184 -20.19 16.97 19.73
N ILE A 185 -20.25 18.32 19.60
CA ILE A 185 -20.58 19.19 20.73
C ILE A 185 -21.98 18.97 21.25
N SER A 186 -22.91 18.47 20.46
CA SER A 186 -24.27 18.13 20.86
C SER A 186 -24.31 16.94 21.81
N SER A 187 -23.45 15.92 21.57
CA SER A 187 -23.27 14.78 22.45
C SER A 187 -22.59 15.23 23.76
N TRP A 188 -21.42 15.87 23.66
CA TRP A 188 -20.74 16.49 24.79
C TRP A 188 -20.12 17.83 24.34
N PRO A 189 -20.31 18.93 25.06
CA PRO A 189 -20.95 19.07 26.37
C PRO A 189 -22.48 19.20 26.33
N GLY A 190 -23.12 19.15 25.16
CA GLY A 190 -24.53 19.45 24.97
C GLY A 190 -25.52 18.54 25.69
N GLY A 191 -25.17 17.21 25.83
CA GLY A 191 -26.08 16.23 26.43
C GLY A 191 -27.39 16.05 25.68
N LYS A 192 -27.38 16.27 24.35
CA LYS A 192 -28.57 16.18 23.49
C LYS A 192 -28.78 14.76 22.93
N GLY A 193 -27.93 13.83 23.29
CA GLY A 193 -27.98 12.39 22.94
C GLY A 193 -28.00 11.53 24.20
N ALA A 194 -27.38 10.34 24.12
CA ALA A 194 -27.25 9.40 25.26
C ALA A 194 -26.19 9.84 26.27
N GLY A 195 -25.25 10.71 25.87
CA GLY A 195 -24.17 11.19 26.73
C GLY A 195 -24.67 12.12 27.85
N ARG A 196 -23.97 12.04 29.00
CA ARG A 196 -24.20 13.00 30.10
C ARG A 196 -23.60 14.34 29.71
N GLY A 197 -24.40 15.30 29.38
CA GLY A 197 -23.94 16.65 29.12
C GLY A 197 -23.30 17.33 30.35
N HIS A 198 -22.75 18.53 30.13
CA HIS A 198 -22.23 19.40 31.21
C HIS A 198 -22.65 20.84 30.96
N ALA A 199 -23.75 21.27 31.58
CA ALA A 199 -24.40 22.56 31.33
C ALA A 199 -23.46 23.78 31.40
N PRO A 200 -22.56 23.94 32.40
CA PRO A 200 -21.61 25.06 32.40
C PRO A 200 -20.67 25.07 31.19
N THR A 201 -20.17 23.90 30.78
CA THR A 201 -19.29 23.79 29.60
C THR A 201 -20.10 24.00 28.32
N TRP A 202 -21.38 23.62 28.28
CA TRP A 202 -22.25 23.88 27.15
C TRP A 202 -22.43 25.38 26.89
N GLN A 203 -22.69 26.13 27.92
CA GLN A 203 -22.79 27.61 27.82
C GLN A 203 -21.46 28.21 27.33
N THR A 204 -20.34 27.76 27.87
CA THR A 204 -19.01 28.16 27.38
C THR A 204 -18.84 27.80 25.88
N CYS A 205 -19.28 26.63 25.47
CA CYS A 205 -19.21 26.18 24.10
C CYS A 205 -20.01 27.08 23.15
N LEU A 206 -21.26 27.36 23.51
CA LEU A 206 -22.11 28.30 22.75
C LEU A 206 -21.45 29.67 22.60
N THR A 207 -20.91 30.22 23.68
CA THR A 207 -20.20 31.52 23.67
C THR A 207 -18.97 31.48 22.77
N GLU A 208 -18.11 30.46 22.91
CA GLU A 208 -16.85 30.37 22.17
C GLU A 208 -17.04 30.13 20.66
N TYR A 209 -18.13 29.48 20.27
CA TYR A 209 -18.49 29.27 18.86
C TYR A 209 -19.46 30.32 18.31
N GLY A 210 -19.96 31.26 19.15
CA GLY A 210 -20.96 32.25 18.76
C GLY A 210 -22.31 31.63 18.38
N LEU A 211 -22.70 30.55 19.07
CA LEU A 211 -23.93 29.80 18.82
C LEU A 211 -25.02 30.16 19.84
N THR A 212 -26.27 30.00 19.42
CA THR A 212 -27.44 29.89 20.29
C THR A 212 -27.88 28.44 20.44
N GLU A 213 -28.82 28.12 21.31
CA GLU A 213 -29.42 26.77 21.42
C GLU A 213 -30.04 26.32 20.08
N GLU A 214 -30.60 27.23 19.30
CA GLU A 214 -31.24 26.95 18.00
C GLU A 214 -30.16 26.67 16.93
N THR A 215 -29.17 27.57 16.83
CA THR A 215 -28.12 27.41 15.80
C THR A 215 -27.19 26.21 16.09
N ALA A 216 -27.03 25.82 17.34
CA ALA A 216 -26.29 24.62 17.73
C ALA A 216 -26.93 23.32 17.20
N LYS A 217 -28.27 23.27 17.04
CA LYS A 217 -28.98 22.10 16.49
C LYS A 217 -28.59 21.79 15.03
N VAL A 218 -28.20 22.80 14.28
CA VAL A 218 -27.85 22.68 12.85
C VAL A 218 -26.34 22.89 12.60
N PHE A 219 -25.54 22.95 13.66
CA PHE A 219 -24.09 23.14 13.56
C PHE A 219 -23.40 21.96 12.82
N LYS A 220 -22.65 22.27 11.76
CA LYS A 220 -22.02 21.30 10.87
C LYS A 220 -20.49 21.43 10.82
N GLN A 221 -19.89 21.90 11.92
CA GLN A 221 -18.44 22.00 12.04
C GLN A 221 -17.90 21.18 13.23
N ASN A 222 -18.62 20.11 13.59
CA ASN A 222 -18.12 19.13 14.54
C ASN A 222 -16.98 18.29 13.94
N PRO A 223 -16.08 17.72 14.71
CA PRO A 223 -15.10 16.74 14.23
C PRO A 223 -15.68 15.70 13.28
N ILE A 224 -16.89 15.18 13.59
CA ILE A 224 -17.61 14.22 12.73
C ILE A 224 -18.09 14.79 11.39
N ASP A 225 -18.13 16.12 11.22
CA ASP A 225 -18.64 16.77 10.01
C ASP A 225 -17.52 17.29 9.08
N ILE A 226 -16.32 17.55 9.62
CA ILE A 226 -15.21 18.24 8.93
C ILE A 226 -14.07 17.31 8.49
N LEU A 227 -14.39 16.05 8.17
CA LEU A 227 -13.41 15.00 7.91
C LEU A 227 -12.83 15.02 6.49
N GLU A 228 -13.50 15.67 5.54
CA GLU A 228 -13.13 15.62 4.12
C GLU A 228 -11.70 16.12 3.85
N PRO A 229 -11.24 17.28 4.35
CA PRO A 229 -9.86 17.74 4.15
C PRO A 229 -8.82 16.78 4.72
N ILE A 230 -9.15 16.13 5.87
CA ILE A 230 -8.30 15.18 6.56
C ILE A 230 -8.18 13.88 5.74
N ALA A 231 -9.31 13.37 5.23
CA ALA A 231 -9.36 12.19 4.39
C ALA A 231 -8.67 12.42 3.04
N LYS A 232 -8.85 13.60 2.43
CA LYS A 232 -8.19 13.97 1.17
C LYS A 232 -6.65 13.94 1.27
N LYS A 233 -6.10 14.21 2.46
CA LYS A 233 -4.65 14.13 2.74
C LYS A 233 -4.22 12.77 3.29
N ASN A 234 -5.14 11.80 3.38
CA ASN A 234 -4.90 10.45 3.88
C ASN A 234 -4.22 10.43 5.27
N ILE A 235 -4.64 11.32 6.18
CA ILE A 235 -4.07 11.40 7.52
C ILE A 235 -4.55 10.18 8.31
N PRO A 236 -3.67 9.29 8.79
CA PRO A 236 -4.09 8.12 9.56
C PRO A 236 -4.60 8.51 10.94
N LEU A 237 -5.65 7.82 11.40
CA LEU A 237 -6.25 8.04 12.71
C LEU A 237 -6.15 6.78 13.55
N LEU A 238 -5.87 6.96 14.86
CA LEU A 238 -5.99 5.92 15.88
C LEU A 238 -6.81 6.46 17.04
N HIS A 239 -7.91 5.80 17.39
CA HIS A 239 -8.68 6.11 18.58
C HIS A 239 -8.59 4.97 19.61
N ILE A 240 -8.64 5.32 20.89
CA ILE A 240 -8.93 4.37 21.96
C ILE A 240 -10.18 4.82 22.70
N VAL A 241 -11.13 3.90 22.92
CA VAL A 241 -12.43 4.22 23.52
C VAL A 241 -12.90 3.11 24.46
N SER A 242 -13.54 3.53 25.56
CA SER A 242 -14.28 2.59 26.43
C SER A 242 -15.68 2.40 25.89
N MET A 243 -16.11 1.15 25.71
CA MET A 243 -17.44 0.83 25.19
C MET A 243 -18.56 1.10 26.18
N THR A 244 -18.23 1.35 27.46
CA THR A 244 -19.18 1.72 28.53
C THR A 244 -19.16 3.22 28.88
N ASP A 245 -18.51 4.04 28.05
CA ASP A 245 -18.44 5.49 28.28
C ASP A 245 -19.79 6.16 28.05
N VAL A 246 -20.35 6.71 29.15
CA VAL A 246 -21.61 7.48 29.12
C VAL A 246 -21.38 9.00 29.19
N ILE A 247 -20.12 9.44 29.25
CA ILE A 247 -19.75 10.87 29.20
C ILE A 247 -19.58 11.32 27.76
N VAL A 248 -18.76 10.56 27.00
CA VAL A 248 -18.53 10.75 25.54
C VAL A 248 -18.83 9.42 24.85
N PRO A 249 -20.11 9.06 24.65
CA PRO A 249 -20.48 7.76 24.11
C PRO A 249 -19.82 7.49 22.76
N PRO A 250 -19.12 6.35 22.59
CA PRO A 250 -18.50 6.01 21.31
C PRO A 250 -19.48 6.00 20.14
N ALA A 251 -20.73 5.56 20.38
CA ALA A 251 -21.79 5.50 19.37
C ALA A 251 -22.14 6.86 18.74
N GLU A 252 -21.94 7.96 19.46
CA GLU A 252 -22.24 9.32 19.00
C GLU A 252 -20.99 10.07 18.53
N ASN A 253 -19.81 9.60 18.90
CA ASN A 253 -18.54 10.27 18.67
C ASN A 253 -17.62 9.41 17.76
N THR A 254 -16.77 8.57 18.34
CA THR A 254 -15.74 7.82 17.60
C THR A 254 -16.32 6.90 16.53
N LEU A 255 -17.40 6.17 16.78
CA LEU A 255 -17.94 5.23 15.80
C LEU A 255 -18.59 5.94 14.61
N VAL A 256 -19.29 7.06 14.85
CA VAL A 256 -19.81 7.90 13.76
C VAL A 256 -18.67 8.52 12.96
N LEU A 257 -17.66 9.05 13.65
CA LEU A 257 -16.47 9.61 13.02
C LEU A 257 -15.78 8.56 12.14
N ALA A 258 -15.55 7.38 12.67
CA ALA A 258 -14.90 6.29 11.95
C ALA A 258 -15.69 5.84 10.71
N GLN A 259 -17.01 5.70 10.84
CA GLN A 259 -17.87 5.36 9.72
C GLN A 259 -17.76 6.41 8.60
N ARG A 260 -17.89 7.70 8.96
CA ARG A 260 -17.81 8.81 8.00
C ARG A 260 -16.41 8.90 7.38
N TYR A 261 -15.36 8.76 8.20
CA TYR A 261 -13.98 8.84 7.73
C TYR A 261 -13.63 7.72 6.75
N ARG A 262 -14.02 6.47 7.05
CA ARG A 262 -13.87 5.32 6.14
C ARG A 262 -14.66 5.52 4.84
N LYS A 263 -15.86 6.07 4.92
CA LYS A 263 -16.66 6.40 3.72
C LYS A 263 -15.94 7.40 2.80
N LEU A 264 -15.16 8.31 3.37
CA LEU A 264 -14.30 9.25 2.64
C LEU A 264 -12.97 8.62 2.18
N GLY A 265 -12.72 7.35 2.48
CA GLY A 265 -11.48 6.64 2.14
C GLY A 265 -10.35 6.82 3.14
N GLY A 266 -10.61 7.47 4.26
CA GLY A 266 -9.63 7.64 5.33
C GLY A 266 -9.38 6.34 6.11
N SER A 267 -8.19 6.24 6.70
CA SER A 267 -7.77 5.11 7.54
C SER A 267 -7.92 5.46 9.01
N ILE A 268 -8.73 4.71 9.74
CA ILE A 268 -8.88 4.83 11.19
C ILE A 268 -8.85 3.45 11.86
N ASP A 269 -7.98 3.31 12.87
CA ASP A 269 -7.94 2.18 13.79
C ASP A 269 -8.60 2.55 15.12
N ILE A 270 -9.24 1.58 15.80
CA ILE A 270 -9.93 1.80 17.07
C ILE A 270 -9.54 0.70 18.05
N ILE A 271 -8.90 1.08 19.14
CA ILE A 271 -8.66 0.20 20.28
C ILE A 271 -9.90 0.28 21.18
N LYS A 272 -10.63 -0.83 21.30
CA LYS A 272 -11.82 -0.90 22.13
C LYS A 272 -11.45 -1.44 23.52
N VAL A 273 -11.80 -0.69 24.53
CA VAL A 273 -11.75 -1.13 25.93
C VAL A 273 -13.16 -1.53 26.34
N GLU A 274 -13.36 -2.79 26.69
CA GLU A 274 -14.70 -3.32 26.97
C GLU A 274 -15.40 -2.54 28.08
N LYS A 275 -14.67 -2.19 29.14
CA LYS A 275 -15.25 -1.52 30.33
C LYS A 275 -14.29 -0.50 30.94
N GLY A 276 -14.74 0.75 31.02
CA GLY A 276 -14.06 1.79 31.78
C GLY A 276 -14.48 1.80 33.26
N THR A 277 -13.88 2.70 34.06
CA THR A 277 -14.12 2.79 35.48
C THR A 277 -15.53 3.31 35.79
N THR A 278 -16.25 2.67 36.67
CA THR A 278 -17.62 3.06 37.05
C THR A 278 -17.68 4.48 37.63
N LYS A 279 -16.67 4.88 38.42
CA LYS A 279 -16.58 6.22 39.04
C LYS A 279 -16.56 7.34 38.01
N SER A 280 -15.97 7.11 36.83
CA SER A 280 -15.92 8.07 35.72
C SER A 280 -17.07 7.92 34.72
N GLY A 281 -18.06 7.09 34.99
CA GLY A 281 -19.12 6.76 34.03
C GLY A 281 -18.57 6.01 32.81
N GLY A 282 -17.54 5.23 32.98
CA GLY A 282 -16.90 4.48 31.91
C GLY A 282 -15.88 5.26 31.09
N HIS A 283 -15.76 6.58 31.29
CA HIS A 283 -14.90 7.47 30.49
C HIS A 283 -13.41 7.26 30.72
N HIS A 284 -12.99 6.94 31.94
CA HIS A 284 -11.58 6.67 32.26
C HIS A 284 -11.33 5.16 32.34
N PHE A 285 -10.15 4.73 31.95
CA PHE A 285 -9.68 3.35 32.00
C PHE A 285 -8.14 3.34 32.10
N THR A 286 -7.55 2.19 32.38
CA THR A 286 -6.11 2.00 32.20
C THR A 286 -5.82 1.74 30.73
N HIS A 287 -4.85 2.45 30.15
CA HIS A 287 -4.51 2.24 28.75
C HIS A 287 -4.00 0.81 28.54
N PRO A 288 -4.65 -0.03 27.72
CA PRO A 288 -4.32 -1.44 27.60
C PRO A 288 -3.01 -1.68 26.83
N ASP A 289 -2.63 -0.79 25.94
CA ASP A 289 -1.46 -0.95 25.07
C ASP A 289 -0.85 0.41 24.64
N PRO A 290 -0.14 1.10 25.54
CA PRO A 290 0.51 2.38 25.24
C PRO A 290 1.65 2.23 24.23
N VAL A 291 2.25 1.04 24.09
CA VAL A 291 3.29 0.76 23.10
C VAL A 291 2.70 0.84 21.70
N ARG A 292 1.53 0.24 21.46
CA ARG A 292 0.83 0.32 20.17
C ARG A 292 0.49 1.76 19.79
N ALA A 293 0.05 2.58 20.75
CA ALA A 293 -0.20 4.00 20.50
C ALA A 293 1.08 4.74 20.11
N ALA A 294 2.18 4.52 20.85
CA ALA A 294 3.48 5.08 20.54
C ALA A 294 4.01 4.60 19.16
N ASP A 295 3.88 3.33 18.84
CA ASP A 295 4.28 2.76 17.55
C ASP A 295 3.52 3.40 16.38
N PHE A 296 2.20 3.60 16.54
CA PHE A 296 1.38 4.31 15.56
C PHE A 296 1.87 5.75 15.36
N MET A 297 2.04 6.49 16.45
CA MET A 297 2.49 7.89 16.40
C MET A 297 3.91 8.03 15.84
N GLU A 298 4.84 7.14 16.22
CA GLU A 298 6.19 7.12 15.67
C GLU A 298 6.20 6.76 14.19
N ARG A 299 5.43 5.76 13.79
CA ARG A 299 5.35 5.30 12.40
C ARG A 299 4.99 6.42 11.44
N PHE A 300 4.04 7.27 11.79
CA PHE A 300 3.55 8.32 10.91
C PHE A 300 4.17 9.70 11.21
N GLY A 301 4.63 9.91 12.45
CA GLY A 301 5.22 11.17 12.90
C GLY A 301 6.72 11.30 12.62
N SER A 302 7.42 10.18 12.37
CA SER A 302 8.84 10.22 12.00
C SER A 302 9.01 10.83 10.61
N THR A 303 10.02 11.68 10.46
CA THR A 303 10.38 12.28 9.17
C THR A 303 11.06 11.28 8.23
N PHE A 304 11.53 10.17 8.78
CA PHE A 304 12.10 9.05 8.03
C PHE A 304 11.20 7.83 8.26
N PRO A 305 10.59 7.26 7.22
CA PRO A 305 9.76 6.08 7.36
C PRO A 305 10.61 4.91 7.89
N LYS A 306 10.21 4.34 9.02
CA LYS A 306 10.71 3.03 9.43
C LYS A 306 10.23 1.98 8.43
N SER A 307 11.01 0.91 8.24
CA SER A 307 10.84 -0.18 7.27
C SER A 307 9.53 -1.00 7.38
N ASN A 308 8.51 -0.50 8.09
CA ASN A 308 7.22 -1.17 8.30
C ASN A 308 6.06 -0.58 7.49
N ASP A 309 6.34 0.23 6.47
CA ASP A 309 5.30 0.84 5.63
C ASP A 309 4.80 -0.09 4.54
N TYR A 310 4.40 -1.32 4.80
CA TYR A 310 3.84 -2.27 3.82
C TYR A 310 4.40 -2.15 2.39
N PHE A 311 5.58 -1.55 2.24
CA PHE A 311 6.36 -1.53 1.02
C PHE A 311 7.84 -1.74 1.34
N VAL A 312 8.55 -2.27 0.39
CA VAL A 312 10.01 -2.37 0.43
C VAL A 312 10.57 -1.44 -0.63
N MET A 313 11.27 -0.40 -0.19
CA MET A 313 11.98 0.49 -1.10
C MET A 313 13.28 -0.19 -1.54
N ARG A 314 13.35 -0.51 -2.82
CA ARG A 314 14.54 -1.02 -3.51
C ARG A 314 14.80 -0.12 -4.70
N GLY A 315 16.06 0.12 -5.02
CA GLY A 315 16.41 1.02 -6.11
C GLY A 315 15.84 2.42 -5.94
N SER A 316 15.46 3.04 -7.04
CA SER A 316 14.86 4.37 -7.05
C SER A 316 13.76 4.49 -8.09
N LEU A 317 12.91 5.52 -7.96
CA LEU A 317 11.95 5.99 -8.96
C LEU A 317 12.33 7.40 -9.46
N ASN A 318 13.63 7.65 -9.59
CA ASN A 318 14.13 8.98 -9.94
C ASN A 318 14.09 9.24 -11.45
N ASN A 319 14.14 8.21 -12.29
CA ASN A 319 14.09 8.38 -13.73
C ASN A 319 12.74 8.95 -14.18
N CYS A 320 11.63 8.36 -13.70
CA CYS A 320 10.30 8.88 -13.99
C CYS A 320 10.08 10.27 -13.36
N ARG A 321 10.60 10.49 -12.13
CA ARG A 321 10.54 11.80 -11.48
C ARG A 321 11.25 12.88 -12.30
N GLU A 322 12.45 12.58 -12.79
CA GLU A 322 13.21 13.47 -13.67
C GLU A 322 12.38 13.89 -14.88
N LYS A 323 11.77 12.92 -15.53
CA LYS A 323 10.95 13.14 -16.72
C LYS A 323 9.70 13.97 -16.40
N PHE A 324 9.04 13.69 -15.27
CA PHE A 324 7.87 14.43 -14.83
C PHE A 324 8.20 15.87 -14.41
N GLU A 325 9.26 16.06 -13.61
CA GLU A 325 9.62 17.38 -13.09
C GLU A 325 10.30 18.30 -14.11
N ASN A 326 11.14 17.77 -15.01
CA ASN A 326 11.97 18.57 -15.91
C ASN A 326 11.49 18.54 -17.37
N GLN A 327 11.25 17.34 -17.93
CA GLN A 327 10.80 17.23 -19.31
C GLN A 327 9.29 17.48 -19.46
N LYS A 328 8.56 17.54 -18.34
CA LYS A 328 7.11 17.81 -18.30
C LYS A 328 6.29 16.83 -19.13
N THR A 329 6.76 15.62 -19.27
CA THR A 329 6.06 14.52 -19.93
C THR A 329 6.17 13.25 -19.10
N GLY A 330 5.20 12.35 -19.26
CA GLY A 330 5.24 11.06 -18.58
C GLY A 330 4.26 10.06 -19.17
N ARG A 331 4.76 8.85 -19.49
CA ARG A 331 3.93 7.72 -19.88
C ARG A 331 3.92 6.71 -18.77
N VAL A 332 2.74 6.54 -18.13
CA VAL A 332 2.52 5.68 -16.98
C VAL A 332 1.60 4.53 -17.36
N VAL A 333 2.05 3.31 -17.17
CA VAL A 333 1.33 2.10 -17.55
C VAL A 333 0.93 1.29 -16.32
N PHE A 334 -0.29 0.74 -16.35
CA PHE A 334 -0.85 -0.14 -15.35
C PHE A 334 -1.08 -1.52 -15.96
N LEU A 335 -0.18 -2.47 -15.69
CA LEU A 335 -0.27 -3.85 -16.16
C LEU A 335 -0.86 -4.73 -15.08
N GLY A 336 -1.81 -5.59 -15.41
CA GLY A 336 -2.40 -6.51 -14.44
C GLY A 336 -3.65 -7.22 -14.90
N GLY A 337 -4.40 -7.74 -13.92
CA GLY A 337 -5.63 -8.47 -14.11
C GLY A 337 -6.89 -7.61 -14.02
N SER A 338 -7.99 -8.21 -13.55
CA SER A 338 -9.31 -7.55 -13.45
C SER A 338 -9.33 -6.38 -12.47
N ILE A 339 -8.56 -6.44 -11.39
CA ILE A 339 -8.48 -5.36 -10.38
C ILE A 339 -7.79 -4.12 -10.99
N THR A 340 -6.87 -4.33 -11.90
CA THR A 340 -6.21 -3.25 -12.66
C THR A 340 -7.13 -2.73 -13.77
N ALA A 341 -7.86 -3.59 -14.47
CA ALA A 341 -8.81 -3.18 -15.52
C ALA A 341 -10.02 -2.39 -14.99
N MET A 342 -10.37 -2.56 -13.70
CA MET A 342 -11.46 -1.81 -13.08
C MET A 342 -11.10 -0.34 -12.90
N ASN A 343 -12.12 0.54 -12.97
CA ASN A 343 -12.01 1.90 -12.47
C ASN A 343 -11.81 1.87 -10.94
N GLY A 344 -10.95 2.74 -10.43
CA GLY A 344 -10.76 2.86 -8.98
C GLY A 344 -9.36 3.29 -8.58
N TRP A 345 -8.52 2.38 -8.03
CA TRP A 345 -7.20 2.72 -7.51
C TRP A 345 -6.30 3.38 -8.57
N ARG A 346 -6.36 2.91 -9.80
CA ARG A 346 -5.61 3.42 -10.94
C ARG A 346 -5.96 4.89 -11.22
N ASP A 347 -7.27 5.20 -11.28
CA ASP A 347 -7.74 6.56 -11.53
C ASP A 347 -7.28 7.52 -10.42
N LEU A 348 -7.35 7.06 -9.16
CA LEU A 348 -6.87 7.82 -8.00
C LEU A 348 -5.36 8.08 -8.03
N VAL A 349 -4.58 7.13 -8.57
CA VAL A 349 -3.12 7.32 -8.76
C VAL A 349 -2.86 8.29 -9.91
N CYS A 350 -3.62 8.22 -11.00
CA CYS A 350 -3.53 9.19 -12.10
C CYS A 350 -3.82 10.61 -11.61
N ASP A 351 -4.86 10.80 -10.81
CA ASP A 351 -5.20 12.11 -10.24
C ASP A 351 -4.11 12.62 -9.29
N TYR A 352 -3.56 11.73 -8.45
CA TYR A 352 -2.43 12.09 -7.59
C TYR A 352 -1.20 12.53 -8.39
N LEU A 353 -0.87 11.85 -9.49
CA LEU A 353 0.27 12.22 -10.33
C LEU A 353 0.05 13.58 -11.01
N ARG A 354 -1.18 13.86 -11.50
CA ARG A 354 -1.54 15.18 -12.04
C ARG A 354 -1.47 16.28 -10.99
N GLU A 355 -1.95 16.01 -9.76
CA GLU A 355 -1.88 16.96 -8.63
C GLU A 355 -0.43 17.24 -8.24
N LYS A 356 0.40 16.19 -8.18
CA LYS A 356 1.80 16.30 -7.77
C LYS A 356 2.69 16.99 -8.80
N PHE A 357 2.42 16.77 -10.09
CA PHE A 357 3.17 17.31 -11.22
C PHE A 357 2.26 18.07 -12.18
N PRO A 358 1.71 19.25 -11.78
CA PRO A 358 0.62 19.91 -12.51
C PRO A 358 1.03 20.44 -13.90
N SER A 359 2.33 20.61 -14.16
CA SER A 359 2.86 21.05 -15.47
C SER A 359 3.20 19.88 -16.39
N THR A 360 2.99 18.63 -15.98
CA THR A 360 3.39 17.44 -16.74
C THR A 360 2.24 16.95 -17.61
N LYS A 361 2.53 16.74 -18.89
CA LYS A 361 1.60 16.07 -19.82
C LYS A 361 1.73 14.56 -19.66
N PHE A 362 0.76 13.95 -18.97
CA PHE A 362 0.72 12.51 -18.78
C PHE A 362 -0.05 11.79 -19.87
N GLU A 363 0.47 10.64 -20.30
CA GLU A 363 -0.24 9.57 -20.97
C GLU A 363 -0.40 8.41 -19.99
N PHE A 364 -1.66 8.07 -19.63
CA PHE A 364 -1.96 6.92 -18.76
C PHE A 364 -2.52 5.77 -19.59
N VAL A 365 -1.89 4.61 -19.48
CA VAL A 365 -2.25 3.42 -20.25
C VAL A 365 -2.81 2.34 -19.33
N ASP A 366 -4.08 1.98 -19.54
CA ASP A 366 -4.66 0.78 -18.94
C ASP A 366 -4.26 -0.44 -19.78
N ALA A 367 -3.45 -1.31 -19.20
CA ALA A 367 -3.08 -2.60 -19.74
C ALA A 367 -3.59 -3.76 -18.86
N GLY A 368 -4.67 -3.52 -18.10
CA GLY A 368 -5.38 -4.55 -17.33
C GLY A 368 -6.21 -5.44 -18.25
N ILE A 369 -6.07 -6.77 -18.13
CA ILE A 369 -6.94 -7.75 -18.79
C ILE A 369 -7.44 -8.73 -17.76
N SER A 370 -8.76 -8.80 -17.58
CA SER A 370 -9.40 -9.69 -16.61
C SER A 370 -8.93 -11.14 -16.77
N SER A 371 -8.64 -11.79 -15.64
CA SER A 371 -8.22 -13.20 -15.56
C SER A 371 -6.78 -13.48 -16.02
N THR A 372 -5.98 -12.46 -16.34
CA THR A 372 -4.58 -12.63 -16.77
C THR A 372 -3.62 -12.29 -15.63
N GLY A 373 -2.58 -13.11 -15.44
CA GLY A 373 -1.48 -12.93 -14.48
C GLY A 373 -0.14 -12.68 -15.20
N SER A 374 0.98 -13.04 -14.55
CA SER A 374 2.33 -12.74 -15.03
C SER A 374 2.67 -13.44 -16.36
N VAL A 375 2.30 -14.71 -16.52
CA VAL A 375 2.59 -15.46 -17.76
C VAL A 375 1.92 -14.83 -18.98
N PRO A 376 0.57 -14.64 -19.03
CA PRO A 376 -0.02 -13.88 -20.13
C PRO A 376 0.50 -12.44 -20.21
N GLY A 377 0.83 -11.82 -19.07
CA GLY A 377 1.43 -10.48 -19.01
C GLY A 377 2.73 -10.40 -19.83
N SER A 378 3.66 -11.34 -19.65
CA SER A 378 4.94 -11.36 -20.35
C SER A 378 4.78 -11.55 -21.87
N PHE A 379 3.89 -12.44 -22.33
CA PHE A 379 3.72 -12.64 -23.77
C PHE A 379 2.99 -11.49 -24.49
N ARG A 380 2.15 -10.71 -23.78
CA ARG A 380 1.40 -9.60 -24.37
C ARG A 380 2.08 -8.23 -24.22
N LEU A 381 3.10 -8.12 -23.36
CA LEU A 381 3.73 -6.85 -22.97
C LEU A 381 4.24 -6.07 -24.19
N LEU A 382 4.94 -6.73 -25.09
CA LEU A 382 5.44 -6.07 -26.31
C LEU A 382 4.29 -5.46 -27.11
N ARG A 383 3.25 -6.24 -27.44
CA ARG A 383 2.14 -5.78 -28.27
C ARG A 383 1.28 -4.70 -27.60
N ASP A 384 0.95 -4.92 -26.32
CA ASP A 384 -0.05 -4.10 -25.63
C ASP A 384 0.55 -2.82 -25.05
N VAL A 385 1.84 -2.81 -24.76
CA VAL A 385 2.51 -1.73 -24.03
C VAL A 385 3.74 -1.18 -24.76
N LEU A 386 4.77 -2.01 -24.95
CA LEU A 386 6.11 -1.52 -25.33
C LEU A 386 6.19 -1.03 -26.79
N ALA A 387 5.49 -1.69 -27.71
CA ALA A 387 5.45 -1.27 -29.11
C ALA A 387 4.69 0.07 -29.34
N LYS A 388 4.02 0.60 -28.31
CA LYS A 388 3.24 1.84 -28.37
C LYS A 388 4.00 3.07 -27.89
N GLY A 389 5.24 2.92 -27.43
CA GLY A 389 6.12 4.00 -26.96
C GLY A 389 6.81 3.67 -25.63
N ASP A 390 7.84 4.44 -25.31
CA ASP A 390 8.62 4.29 -24.10
C ASP A 390 7.78 4.51 -22.85
N VAL A 391 7.93 3.63 -21.87
CA VAL A 391 7.25 3.70 -20.59
C VAL A 391 8.20 4.29 -19.55
N ASP A 392 7.75 5.31 -18.83
CA ASP A 392 8.52 5.95 -17.78
C ASP A 392 8.29 5.30 -16.39
N LEU A 393 7.02 4.93 -16.12
CA LEU A 393 6.64 4.27 -14.87
C LEU A 393 5.65 3.14 -15.16
N LEU A 394 6.00 1.93 -14.75
CA LEU A 394 5.16 0.74 -14.86
C LEU A 394 4.71 0.27 -13.48
N PHE A 395 3.39 0.23 -13.26
CA PHE A 395 2.77 -0.48 -12.14
C PHE A 395 2.37 -1.88 -12.60
N GLU A 396 2.84 -2.91 -11.89
CA GLU A 396 2.62 -4.32 -12.24
C GLU A 396 1.99 -5.09 -11.07
N GLU A 397 0.94 -5.87 -11.37
CA GLU A 397 0.29 -6.79 -10.43
C GLU A 397 -0.16 -8.08 -11.10
N ALA A 398 0.24 -9.22 -10.58
CA ALA A 398 -0.15 -10.52 -11.08
C ALA A 398 -0.48 -11.55 -9.99
N ALA A 399 -0.24 -11.26 -8.70
CA ALA A 399 -0.29 -12.25 -7.62
C ALA A 399 -1.67 -12.91 -7.47
N VAL A 400 -2.76 -12.14 -7.61
CA VAL A 400 -4.12 -12.68 -7.51
C VAL A 400 -4.42 -13.67 -8.64
N ASN A 401 -4.07 -13.30 -9.87
CA ASN A 401 -4.37 -14.16 -11.02
C ASN A 401 -3.45 -15.36 -11.12
N ASP A 402 -2.17 -15.25 -10.82
CA ASP A 402 -1.26 -16.39 -10.82
C ASP A 402 -1.69 -17.44 -9.78
N LEU A 403 -2.13 -17.02 -8.59
CA LEU A 403 -2.74 -17.89 -7.60
C LEU A 403 -3.99 -18.60 -8.16
N HIS A 404 -4.91 -17.83 -8.75
CA HIS A 404 -6.16 -18.36 -9.26
C HIS A 404 -6.00 -19.17 -10.54
N ASN A 405 -4.98 -18.91 -11.33
CA ASN A 405 -4.64 -19.69 -12.52
C ASN A 405 -3.79 -20.92 -12.19
N SER A 406 -3.54 -21.16 -10.89
CA SER A 406 -2.77 -22.32 -10.39
C SER A 406 -1.38 -22.44 -11.05
N ARG A 407 -0.74 -21.29 -11.28
CA ARG A 407 0.61 -21.26 -11.84
C ARG A 407 1.60 -21.95 -10.91
N LYS A 408 2.52 -22.71 -11.49
CA LYS A 408 3.62 -23.31 -10.72
C LYS A 408 4.62 -22.21 -10.31
N PRO A 409 5.35 -22.37 -9.20
CA PRO A 409 6.33 -21.37 -8.76
C PRO A 409 7.33 -20.93 -9.84
N VAL A 410 7.81 -21.88 -10.63
CA VAL A 410 8.73 -21.59 -11.75
C VAL A 410 8.08 -20.76 -12.85
N GLU A 411 6.80 -20.97 -13.14
CA GLU A 411 6.06 -20.19 -14.14
C GLU A 411 5.80 -18.75 -13.63
N MET A 412 5.53 -18.57 -12.32
CA MET A 412 5.39 -17.26 -11.68
C MET A 412 6.68 -16.43 -11.82
N ILE A 413 7.84 -17.07 -11.55
CA ILE A 413 9.16 -16.43 -11.74
C ILE A 413 9.37 -16.10 -13.22
N ARG A 414 9.21 -17.05 -14.13
CA ARG A 414 9.45 -16.85 -15.56
C ARG A 414 8.56 -15.75 -16.15
N GLY A 415 7.29 -15.71 -15.73
CA GLY A 415 6.34 -14.69 -16.17
C GLY A 415 6.69 -13.30 -15.65
N MET A 416 6.89 -13.15 -14.35
CA MET A 416 7.22 -11.88 -13.73
C MET A 416 8.60 -11.37 -14.18
N GLU A 417 9.60 -12.23 -14.20
CA GLU A 417 10.94 -11.91 -14.72
C GLU A 417 10.88 -11.52 -16.20
N GLY A 418 10.06 -12.21 -16.99
CA GLY A 418 9.84 -11.90 -18.40
C GLY A 418 9.31 -10.48 -18.59
N ILE A 419 8.35 -10.03 -17.77
CA ILE A 419 7.83 -8.65 -17.79
C ILE A 419 8.95 -7.64 -17.48
N VAL A 420 9.68 -7.85 -16.40
CA VAL A 420 10.75 -6.94 -15.95
C VAL A 420 11.87 -6.85 -16.99
N ARG A 421 12.32 -7.97 -17.49
CA ARG A 421 13.44 -8.01 -18.46
C ARG A 421 13.05 -7.38 -19.79
N GLN A 422 11.89 -7.72 -20.37
CA GLN A 422 11.40 -7.07 -21.60
C GLN A 422 11.30 -5.56 -21.44
N ALA A 423 10.73 -5.09 -20.33
CA ALA A 423 10.57 -3.67 -20.04
C ALA A 423 11.95 -2.96 -20.00
N ARG A 424 12.94 -3.52 -19.30
CA ARG A 424 14.30 -2.94 -19.19
C ARG A 424 15.15 -3.10 -20.46
N ILE A 425 14.93 -4.16 -21.23
CA ILE A 425 15.60 -4.32 -22.53
C ILE A 425 15.11 -3.22 -23.49
N GLN A 426 13.81 -2.92 -23.49
CA GLN A 426 13.23 -1.90 -24.34
C GLN A 426 13.59 -0.48 -23.85
N ASN A 427 13.47 -0.22 -22.55
CA ASN A 427 13.84 1.06 -21.92
C ASN A 427 14.62 0.80 -20.64
N PRO A 428 15.97 0.92 -20.64
CA PRO A 428 16.78 0.71 -19.46
C PRO A 428 16.47 1.68 -18.28
N ASN A 429 15.82 2.81 -18.59
CA ASN A 429 15.48 3.83 -17.60
C ASN A 429 14.07 3.69 -17.01
N ILE A 430 13.32 2.64 -17.39
CA ILE A 430 11.97 2.43 -16.90
C ILE A 430 11.94 2.20 -15.39
N ASP A 431 11.18 3.00 -14.66
CA ASP A 431 10.88 2.74 -13.26
C ASP A 431 9.70 1.75 -13.15
N ILE A 432 9.84 0.76 -12.28
CA ILE A 432 8.83 -0.28 -12.09
C ILE A 432 8.44 -0.32 -10.62
N VAL A 433 7.14 -0.46 -10.33
CA VAL A 433 6.57 -0.72 -9.00
C VAL A 433 5.80 -2.04 -9.06
N MET A 434 6.22 -3.01 -8.28
CA MET A 434 5.54 -4.29 -8.15
C MET A 434 4.54 -4.26 -7.01
N MET A 435 3.34 -4.79 -7.21
CA MET A 435 2.25 -4.75 -6.22
C MET A 435 1.66 -6.13 -5.99
N HIS A 436 1.21 -6.38 -4.78
CA HIS A 436 0.58 -7.65 -4.39
C HIS A 436 -0.81 -7.38 -3.81
N PHE A 437 -1.85 -7.42 -4.64
CA PHE A 437 -3.23 -7.24 -4.21
C PHE A 437 -3.71 -8.40 -3.34
N VAL A 438 -4.75 -8.11 -2.54
CA VAL A 438 -5.28 -9.07 -1.58
C VAL A 438 -6.25 -10.07 -2.23
N ASP A 439 -6.15 -11.31 -1.78
CA ASP A 439 -7.11 -12.40 -2.01
C ASP A 439 -7.41 -13.10 -0.68
N PRO A 440 -8.57 -13.70 -0.47
CA PRO A 440 -8.89 -14.46 0.75
C PRO A 440 -7.86 -15.54 1.11
N LYS A 441 -7.22 -16.17 0.11
CA LYS A 441 -6.15 -17.14 0.37
C LYS A 441 -4.88 -16.47 0.88
N HIS A 442 -4.54 -15.29 0.36
CA HIS A 442 -3.43 -14.48 0.88
C HIS A 442 -3.67 -14.09 2.34
N VAL A 443 -4.90 -13.66 2.68
CA VAL A 443 -5.30 -13.38 4.07
C VAL A 443 -5.10 -14.60 4.97
N ALA A 444 -5.57 -15.77 4.50
CA ALA A 444 -5.43 -17.01 5.26
C ALA A 444 -3.96 -17.41 5.49
N ASP A 445 -3.08 -17.18 4.50
CA ASP A 445 -1.66 -17.46 4.63
C ASP A 445 -1.00 -16.52 5.64
N TYR A 446 -1.23 -15.20 5.54
CA TYR A 446 -0.68 -14.22 6.48
C TYR A 446 -1.14 -14.46 7.93
N ARG A 447 -2.42 -14.83 8.14
CA ARG A 447 -2.95 -15.18 9.46
C ARG A 447 -2.30 -16.44 10.06
N ARG A 448 -1.76 -17.32 9.22
CA ARG A 448 -0.92 -18.47 9.66
C ARG A 448 0.54 -18.11 9.87
N GLY A 449 0.92 -16.85 9.70
CA GLY A 449 2.30 -16.37 9.79
C GLY A 449 3.15 -16.63 8.54
N ASN A 450 2.52 -17.03 7.42
CA ASN A 450 3.22 -17.35 6.18
C ASN A 450 3.02 -16.24 5.14
N THR A 451 4.06 -15.87 4.43
CA THR A 451 3.91 -15.10 3.19
C THR A 451 3.35 -16.02 2.09
N PRO A 452 2.29 -15.62 1.36
CA PRO A 452 1.76 -16.41 0.25
C PRO A 452 2.83 -16.79 -0.77
N GLN A 453 2.84 -18.05 -1.24
CA GLN A 453 3.87 -18.56 -2.16
C GLN A 453 4.02 -17.71 -3.42
N VAL A 454 2.90 -17.26 -4.01
CA VAL A 454 2.92 -16.42 -5.21
C VAL A 454 3.65 -15.10 -4.94
N ILE A 455 3.42 -14.48 -3.78
CA ILE A 455 4.08 -13.24 -3.37
C ILE A 455 5.57 -13.48 -3.14
N GLN A 456 5.95 -14.62 -2.53
CA GLN A 456 7.37 -14.98 -2.37
C GLN A 456 8.09 -15.06 -3.72
N GLN A 457 7.46 -15.66 -4.74
CA GLN A 457 8.07 -15.79 -6.08
C GLN A 457 8.22 -14.41 -6.76
N HIS A 458 7.22 -13.57 -6.68
CA HIS A 458 7.29 -12.22 -7.24
C HIS A 458 8.29 -11.33 -6.48
N GLU A 459 8.37 -11.43 -5.15
CA GLU A 459 9.36 -10.73 -4.33
C GLU A 459 10.80 -11.19 -4.61
N GLN A 460 11.00 -12.45 -5.00
CA GLN A 460 12.31 -12.93 -5.46
C GLN A 460 12.75 -12.16 -6.72
N VAL A 461 11.84 -11.94 -7.67
CA VAL A 461 12.11 -11.11 -8.85
C VAL A 461 12.32 -9.64 -8.46
N ALA A 462 11.45 -9.06 -7.63
CA ALA A 462 11.61 -7.68 -7.17
C ALA A 462 12.97 -7.45 -6.49
N THR A 463 13.41 -8.41 -5.68
CA THR A 463 14.71 -8.32 -4.98
C THR A 463 15.89 -8.43 -5.97
N HIS A 464 15.83 -9.38 -6.88
CA HIS A 464 16.90 -9.60 -7.86
C HIS A 464 17.11 -8.40 -8.79
N TYR A 465 16.03 -7.78 -9.20
CA TYR A 465 16.04 -6.61 -10.10
C TYR A 465 15.99 -5.26 -9.36
N ASN A 466 16.11 -5.26 -8.03
CA ASN A 466 16.12 -4.04 -7.21
C ASN A 466 14.89 -3.14 -7.46
N ILE A 467 13.69 -3.75 -7.47
CA ILE A 467 12.40 -3.11 -7.76
C ILE A 467 11.66 -2.83 -6.45
N PRO A 468 11.15 -1.61 -6.21
CA PRO A 468 10.28 -1.34 -5.08
C PRO A 468 8.97 -2.12 -5.19
N SER A 469 8.50 -2.65 -4.05
CA SER A 469 7.28 -3.46 -4.00
C SER A 469 6.33 -3.05 -2.90
N LEU A 470 5.02 -3.27 -3.11
CA LEU A 470 3.93 -2.98 -2.19
C LEU A 470 3.26 -4.26 -1.70
N HIS A 471 3.30 -4.49 -0.39
CA HIS A 471 2.68 -5.64 0.27
C HIS A 471 1.22 -5.37 0.65
N LEU A 472 0.39 -5.01 -0.32
CA LEU A 472 -1.00 -4.62 -0.13
C LEU A 472 -1.85 -5.74 0.49
N ALA A 473 -1.60 -6.99 0.12
CA ALA A 473 -2.26 -8.15 0.72
C ALA A 473 -1.98 -8.26 2.22
N ARG A 474 -0.75 -8.01 2.64
CA ARG A 474 -0.36 -8.00 4.05
C ARG A 474 -1.00 -6.81 4.77
N GLU A 475 -0.93 -5.60 4.19
CA GLU A 475 -1.54 -4.40 4.75
C GLU A 475 -3.03 -4.61 5.01
N ILE A 476 -3.77 -5.10 4.02
CA ILE A 476 -5.21 -5.33 4.16
C ILE A 476 -5.49 -6.37 5.25
N THR A 477 -4.72 -7.46 5.31
CA THR A 477 -4.88 -8.50 6.33
C THR A 477 -4.69 -7.93 7.73
N GLU A 478 -3.55 -7.29 8.00
CA GLU A 478 -3.23 -6.76 9.32
C GLU A 478 -4.20 -5.65 9.76
N ARG A 479 -4.68 -4.82 8.80
CA ARG A 479 -5.65 -3.77 9.09
C ARG A 479 -7.05 -4.31 9.36
N MET A 480 -7.45 -5.41 8.71
CA MET A 480 -8.69 -6.12 9.05
C MET A 480 -8.59 -6.78 10.43
N ASP A 481 -7.44 -7.41 10.73
CA ASP A 481 -7.20 -8.06 12.02
C ASP A 481 -7.14 -7.05 13.18
N SER A 482 -6.78 -5.79 12.86
CA SER A 482 -6.86 -4.65 13.77
C SER A 482 -8.23 -3.94 13.76
N GLU A 483 -9.26 -4.56 13.21
CA GLU A 483 -10.64 -4.04 13.14
C GLU A 483 -10.80 -2.64 12.51
N GLN A 484 -9.85 -2.19 11.65
CA GLN A 484 -9.95 -0.89 10.99
C GLN A 484 -11.08 -0.84 9.97
N PHE A 485 -11.38 -1.96 9.36
CA PHE A 485 -12.47 -2.14 8.42
C PHE A 485 -12.80 -3.64 8.26
N ASP A 486 -13.95 -3.90 7.69
CA ASP A 486 -14.49 -5.25 7.47
C ASP A 486 -14.32 -5.69 6.02
N TRP A 487 -13.99 -6.99 5.81
CA TRP A 487 -13.85 -7.56 4.48
C TRP A 487 -15.13 -7.49 3.65
N LYS A 488 -16.26 -7.84 4.24
CA LYS A 488 -17.53 -7.96 3.54
C LYS A 488 -18.22 -6.61 3.34
N ASN A 489 -18.24 -5.80 4.39
CA ASN A 489 -19.03 -4.57 4.40
C ASN A 489 -18.27 -3.37 3.81
N ASP A 490 -16.98 -3.26 4.09
CA ASP A 490 -16.16 -2.12 3.64
C ASP A 490 -15.36 -2.46 2.39
N PHE A 491 -14.58 -3.56 2.40
CA PHE A 491 -13.69 -3.91 1.30
C PHE A 491 -14.41 -4.64 0.17
N LYS A 492 -15.38 -5.50 0.49
CA LYS A 492 -16.26 -6.27 -0.37
C LYS A 492 -15.70 -7.66 -0.74
N ASN A 493 -14.66 -7.75 -1.56
CA ASN A 493 -13.98 -8.99 -1.97
C ASN A 493 -12.65 -8.65 -2.67
N CYS A 494 -11.99 -9.60 -3.33
CA CYS A 494 -10.74 -9.32 -4.07
C CYS A 494 -10.89 -8.24 -5.17
N HIS A 495 -12.12 -8.03 -5.69
CA HIS A 495 -12.46 -6.86 -6.49
C HIS A 495 -13.01 -5.80 -5.54
N PRO A 496 -12.16 -4.86 -5.07
CA PRO A 496 -12.50 -4.04 -3.93
C PRO A 496 -13.63 -3.04 -4.22
N SER A 497 -14.30 -2.63 -3.15
CA SER A 497 -15.24 -1.49 -3.18
C SER A 497 -14.47 -0.17 -3.47
N PRO A 498 -15.18 0.93 -3.72
CA PRO A 498 -14.53 2.24 -3.79
C PRO A 498 -13.68 2.57 -2.55
N PHE A 499 -14.05 2.09 -1.37
CA PHE A 499 -13.24 2.19 -0.16
C PHE A 499 -11.91 1.43 -0.31
N GLY A 500 -11.96 0.17 -0.72
CA GLY A 500 -10.75 -0.65 -0.90
C GLY A 500 -9.81 -0.10 -1.98
N HIS A 501 -10.35 0.44 -3.07
CA HIS A 501 -9.55 1.13 -4.08
C HIS A 501 -8.83 2.36 -3.49
N ARG A 502 -9.48 3.14 -2.62
CA ARG A 502 -8.83 4.27 -1.93
C ARG A 502 -7.74 3.81 -0.97
N VAL A 503 -7.92 2.67 -0.30
CA VAL A 503 -6.86 2.08 0.54
C VAL A 503 -5.63 1.74 -0.31
N TYR A 504 -5.80 1.07 -1.44
CA TYR A 504 -4.70 0.77 -2.36
C TYR A 504 -4.01 2.04 -2.87
N ALA A 505 -4.77 3.00 -3.38
CA ALA A 505 -4.21 4.27 -3.86
C ALA A 505 -3.44 5.03 -2.77
N SER A 506 -3.94 5.01 -1.52
CA SER A 506 -3.25 5.62 -0.38
C SER A 506 -1.89 4.98 -0.12
N SER A 507 -1.80 3.64 -0.21
CA SER A 507 -0.55 2.90 -0.01
C SER A 507 0.45 3.17 -1.14
N ILE A 508 -0.02 3.21 -2.39
CA ILE A 508 0.80 3.59 -3.54
C ILE A 508 1.33 5.02 -3.38
N ARG A 509 0.49 5.96 -2.97
CA ARG A 509 0.91 7.35 -2.70
C ARG A 509 1.97 7.44 -1.61
N ARG A 510 1.89 6.61 -0.55
CA ARG A 510 2.91 6.54 0.50
C ARG A 510 4.26 6.10 -0.06
N LEU A 511 4.28 5.02 -0.87
CA LEU A 511 5.50 4.57 -1.55
C LEU A 511 6.08 5.66 -2.45
N LEU A 512 5.25 6.26 -3.31
CA LEU A 512 5.70 7.31 -4.24
C LEU A 512 6.22 8.55 -3.50
N ASN A 513 5.56 8.97 -2.41
CA ASN A 513 6.03 10.07 -1.58
C ASN A 513 7.37 9.75 -0.90
N ALA A 514 7.55 8.51 -0.42
CA ALA A 514 8.82 8.08 0.17
C ALA A 514 9.94 8.03 -0.88
N ALA A 515 9.65 7.49 -2.07
CA ALA A 515 10.61 7.43 -3.18
C ALA A 515 11.09 8.81 -3.63
N TRP A 516 10.21 9.81 -3.58
CA TRP A 516 10.49 11.18 -4.06
C TRP A 516 10.73 12.19 -2.92
N ALA A 517 10.87 11.73 -1.66
CA ALA A 517 11.17 12.60 -0.52
C ALA A 517 12.61 13.08 -0.48
N ALA A 518 13.55 12.26 -0.96
CA ALA A 518 14.97 12.61 -0.95
C ALA A 518 15.28 13.79 -1.90
N PRO A 519 16.19 14.71 -1.51
CA PRO A 519 16.73 15.69 -2.44
C PRO A 519 17.31 14.99 -3.67
N ARG A 520 17.11 15.59 -4.83
CA ARG A 520 17.74 15.08 -6.06
C ARG A 520 19.25 15.23 -5.95
N THR A 521 19.98 14.24 -6.42
CA THR A 521 21.40 14.40 -6.76
C THR A 521 21.52 15.35 -7.96
N THR A 522 22.61 16.10 -8.05
CA THR A 522 22.81 17.15 -9.04
C THR A 522 22.95 16.64 -10.49
N GLU A 523 22.95 15.34 -10.71
CA GLU A 523 23.00 14.73 -12.04
C GLU A 523 21.57 14.64 -12.61
N ASN A 524 21.32 15.42 -13.66
CA ASN A 524 20.02 15.54 -14.32
C ASN A 524 19.76 14.43 -15.36
N GLU A 525 20.67 13.46 -15.49
CA GLU A 525 20.53 12.38 -16.47
C GLU A 525 19.85 11.14 -15.86
N PRO A 526 18.97 10.47 -16.61
CA PRO A 526 18.41 9.19 -16.17
C PRO A 526 19.51 8.15 -15.99
N VAL A 527 19.42 7.37 -14.90
CA VAL A 527 20.37 6.30 -14.58
C VAL A 527 19.78 4.96 -15.01
N PRO A 528 20.39 4.26 -15.98
CA PRO A 528 19.90 2.95 -16.41
C PRO A 528 19.87 1.95 -15.23
N HIS A 529 18.76 1.23 -15.12
CA HIS A 529 18.63 0.14 -14.17
C HIS A 529 19.46 -1.07 -14.61
N ALA A 530 20.10 -1.72 -13.65
CA ALA A 530 20.84 -2.95 -13.93
C ALA A 530 19.93 -4.04 -14.50
N LEU A 531 20.45 -4.78 -15.47
CA LEU A 531 19.83 -5.98 -16.02
C LEU A 531 20.74 -7.19 -15.73
N PRO A 532 20.68 -7.75 -14.51
CA PRO A 532 21.52 -8.90 -14.15
C PRO A 532 21.14 -10.14 -14.96
N GLU A 533 21.97 -11.21 -14.84
CA GLU A 533 21.62 -12.50 -15.39
C GLU A 533 20.26 -12.97 -14.89
N PRO A 534 19.47 -13.67 -15.74
CA PRO A 534 18.12 -14.08 -15.33
C PRO A 534 18.17 -15.08 -14.17
N ILE A 535 17.18 -14.98 -13.25
CA ILE A 535 16.95 -15.98 -12.20
C ILE A 535 16.69 -17.35 -12.85
N ASN A 536 15.94 -17.34 -13.95
CA ASN A 536 15.64 -18.54 -14.71
C ASN A 536 16.00 -18.33 -16.18
N ARG A 537 16.93 -19.14 -16.71
CA ARG A 537 17.39 -19.07 -18.11
C ARG A 537 16.28 -19.25 -19.15
N PHE A 538 15.11 -19.74 -18.74
CA PHE A 538 13.92 -19.91 -19.56
C PHE A 538 12.84 -18.88 -19.22
N SER A 539 13.22 -17.72 -18.65
CA SER A 539 12.29 -16.62 -18.44
C SER A 539 11.68 -16.18 -19.78
N TYR A 540 10.45 -15.66 -19.71
CA TYR A 540 9.74 -15.21 -20.93
C TYR A 540 10.14 -13.79 -21.34
N ASP A 541 11.44 -13.53 -21.32
CA ASP A 541 12.03 -12.20 -21.58
C ASP A 541 12.05 -11.80 -23.07
N ARG A 542 11.68 -12.72 -23.95
CA ARG A 542 11.42 -12.49 -25.38
C ARG A 542 10.03 -13.00 -25.79
N GLY A 543 9.15 -13.11 -24.78
CA GLY A 543 7.78 -13.56 -25.01
C GLY A 543 7.02 -12.60 -25.91
N LYS A 544 6.38 -13.15 -26.95
CA LYS A 544 5.56 -12.37 -27.88
C LYS A 544 4.34 -13.15 -28.36
N MET A 545 3.34 -12.40 -28.80
CA MET A 545 2.18 -12.93 -29.51
C MET A 545 2.45 -12.89 -31.00
N VAL A 546 2.27 -14.02 -31.65
CA VAL A 546 2.42 -14.14 -33.10
C VAL A 546 1.06 -14.25 -33.78
N SER A 547 1.02 -13.90 -35.06
CA SER A 547 -0.21 -13.86 -35.86
C SER A 547 -0.85 -15.24 -35.99
N LEU A 548 -2.17 -15.33 -35.95
CA LEU A 548 -2.92 -16.55 -36.29
C LEU A 548 -2.63 -17.06 -37.71
N LYS A 549 -2.21 -16.17 -38.63
CA LYS A 549 -1.81 -16.52 -39.99
C LYS A 549 -0.49 -17.30 -40.05
N SER A 550 0.26 -17.37 -38.95
CA SER A 550 1.46 -18.23 -38.88
C SER A 550 1.13 -19.70 -38.76
N ALA A 551 -0.11 -20.06 -38.40
CA ALA A 551 -0.59 -21.42 -38.46
C ALA A 551 -0.63 -21.93 -39.89
N LYS A 552 -0.14 -23.14 -40.13
CA LYS A 552 -0.02 -23.80 -41.43
C LYS A 552 -0.77 -25.14 -41.39
N ASP A 553 -0.92 -25.76 -42.53
CA ASP A 553 -1.48 -27.12 -42.68
C ASP A 553 -2.84 -27.25 -41.99
N LEU A 554 -3.70 -26.24 -42.17
CA LEU A 554 -5.01 -26.20 -41.56
C LEU A 554 -5.89 -27.33 -42.10
N ASN A 555 -6.27 -28.23 -41.22
CA ASN A 555 -7.27 -29.25 -41.51
C ASN A 555 -8.35 -29.20 -40.42
N GLY A 556 -9.55 -28.73 -40.76
CA GLY A 556 -10.65 -28.50 -39.84
C GLY A 556 -10.54 -27.20 -38.99
N PHE A 557 -9.35 -26.67 -38.78
CA PHE A 557 -9.17 -25.35 -38.19
C PHE A 557 -9.36 -24.25 -39.22
N ALA A 558 -10.03 -23.14 -38.83
CA ALA A 558 -10.19 -21.95 -39.65
C ALA A 558 -10.09 -20.69 -38.82
N ILE A 559 -9.65 -19.57 -39.45
CA ILE A 559 -9.67 -18.26 -38.80
C ILE A 559 -11.05 -17.65 -38.96
N ASP A 560 -11.83 -17.63 -37.89
CA ASP A 560 -13.05 -16.83 -37.77
C ASP A 560 -12.66 -15.39 -37.38
N LYS A 561 -12.95 -14.43 -38.24
CA LYS A 561 -12.56 -13.02 -38.08
C LYS A 561 -13.36 -12.29 -37.00
N THR A 562 -14.55 -12.81 -36.64
CA THR A 562 -15.51 -12.19 -35.72
C THR A 562 -16.08 -13.21 -34.75
N CYS A 563 -15.25 -14.13 -34.31
CA CYS A 563 -15.67 -15.21 -33.43
C CYS A 563 -16.29 -14.67 -32.13
N ASP A 564 -17.54 -15.08 -31.89
CA ASP A 564 -18.18 -14.95 -30.57
C ASP A 564 -18.30 -16.33 -29.96
N PRO A 565 -17.55 -16.65 -28.90
CA PRO A 565 -17.64 -17.97 -28.26
C PRO A 565 -19.04 -18.36 -27.78
N ARG A 566 -19.96 -17.39 -27.59
CA ARG A 566 -21.34 -17.61 -27.15
C ARG A 566 -22.27 -18.06 -28.29
N ALA A 567 -21.86 -17.94 -29.54
CA ALA A 567 -22.67 -18.29 -30.72
C ALA A 567 -23.04 -19.79 -30.76
N ASN A 568 -22.35 -20.63 -29.96
CA ASN A 568 -22.70 -22.04 -29.82
C ASN A 568 -23.93 -22.33 -28.93
N HIS A 569 -24.54 -21.31 -28.32
CA HIS A 569 -25.71 -21.40 -27.43
C HIS A 569 -25.52 -22.30 -26.19
N LEU A 570 -24.29 -22.65 -25.81
CA LEU A 570 -24.00 -23.47 -24.63
C LEU A 570 -23.96 -22.69 -23.33
N GLY A 571 -24.23 -21.38 -23.41
CA GLY A 571 -24.19 -20.46 -22.28
C GLY A 571 -22.77 -20.04 -21.90
N GLY A 572 -22.66 -19.40 -20.71
CA GLY A 572 -21.41 -18.85 -20.21
C GLY A 572 -21.19 -17.39 -20.60
N GLY A 573 -20.60 -16.63 -19.66
CA GLY A 573 -20.12 -15.27 -19.92
C GLY A 573 -18.90 -15.27 -20.83
N VAL A 574 -18.52 -14.10 -21.31
CA VAL A 574 -17.25 -13.89 -22.01
C VAL A 574 -16.59 -12.63 -21.45
N ARG A 575 -15.26 -12.59 -21.40
CA ARG A 575 -14.55 -11.39 -20.96
C ARG A 575 -14.51 -10.36 -22.10
N ASP A 576 -14.51 -9.07 -21.69
CA ASP A 576 -14.36 -7.97 -22.65
C ASP A 576 -13.08 -8.14 -23.46
N GLY A 577 -13.14 -7.87 -24.77
CA GLY A 577 -12.04 -8.07 -25.70
C GLY A 577 -11.86 -9.51 -26.19
N PHE A 578 -12.73 -10.46 -25.81
CA PHE A 578 -12.68 -11.87 -26.21
C PHE A 578 -13.97 -12.36 -26.92
N HIS A 579 -14.73 -11.45 -27.50
CA HIS A 579 -15.86 -11.71 -28.36
C HIS A 579 -15.83 -10.79 -29.57
N ASN A 580 -16.34 -11.27 -30.69
CA ASN A 580 -16.29 -10.56 -31.98
C ASN A 580 -14.86 -10.18 -32.40
N VAL A 581 -13.89 -11.05 -32.09
CA VAL A 581 -12.47 -10.88 -32.42
C VAL A 581 -11.97 -12.08 -33.23
N PRO A 582 -10.87 -11.89 -34.01
CA PRO A 582 -10.29 -13.00 -34.77
C PRO A 582 -9.84 -14.12 -33.84
N MET A 583 -10.25 -15.37 -34.15
CA MET A 583 -9.76 -16.57 -33.48
C MET A 583 -9.49 -17.68 -34.49
N LEU A 584 -8.46 -18.49 -34.24
CA LEU A 584 -8.25 -19.76 -34.92
C LEU A 584 -9.07 -20.84 -34.21
N VAL A 585 -10.08 -21.39 -34.89
CA VAL A 585 -11.10 -22.24 -34.30
C VAL A 585 -11.10 -23.62 -34.95
N GLY A 586 -11.03 -24.66 -34.12
CA GLY A 586 -11.36 -26.04 -34.46
C GLY A 586 -12.36 -26.57 -33.46
N THR A 587 -13.26 -27.46 -33.88
CA THR A 587 -14.38 -27.93 -33.04
C THR A 587 -14.56 -29.44 -33.05
N ASN A 588 -13.91 -30.16 -33.97
CA ASN A 588 -14.10 -31.57 -34.14
C ASN A 588 -12.85 -32.37 -33.78
N PRO A 589 -12.97 -33.55 -33.19
CA PRO A 589 -11.84 -34.49 -33.04
C PRO A 589 -11.15 -34.74 -34.36
N GLY A 590 -9.83 -34.56 -34.36
CA GLY A 590 -8.97 -34.73 -35.56
C GLY A 590 -8.70 -33.42 -36.33
N ASP A 591 -9.44 -32.31 -36.05
CA ASP A 591 -9.04 -31.01 -36.55
C ASP A 591 -7.62 -30.69 -36.10
N GLN A 592 -6.74 -30.23 -37.03
CA GLN A 592 -5.32 -29.96 -36.73
C GLN A 592 -4.76 -28.76 -37.46
N PHE A 593 -3.61 -28.28 -36.98
CA PHE A 593 -2.75 -27.31 -37.65
C PHE A 593 -1.30 -27.53 -37.23
N SER A 594 -0.36 -26.90 -37.99
CA SER A 594 1.06 -26.84 -37.63
C SER A 594 1.52 -25.40 -37.45
N LEU A 595 2.65 -25.23 -36.75
CA LEU A 595 3.31 -23.94 -36.55
C LEU A 595 4.82 -24.14 -36.52
N ASP A 596 5.53 -23.47 -37.45
CA ASP A 596 6.98 -23.31 -37.34
C ASP A 596 7.29 -22.06 -36.50
N PHE A 597 8.22 -22.18 -35.57
CA PHE A 597 8.60 -21.07 -34.70
C PHE A 597 10.08 -21.13 -34.33
N GLU A 598 10.65 -19.98 -34.05
CA GLU A 598 11.98 -19.83 -33.46
C GLU A 598 11.85 -19.56 -31.97
N GLY A 599 12.66 -20.23 -31.14
CA GLY A 599 12.70 -19.89 -29.72
C GLY A 599 12.86 -21.07 -28.76
N ARG A 600 12.48 -20.81 -27.50
CA ARG A 600 12.63 -21.78 -26.39
C ARG A 600 11.29 -22.18 -25.76
N ALA A 601 10.22 -21.49 -26.11
CA ALA A 601 8.89 -21.81 -25.61
C ALA A 601 7.82 -21.51 -26.66
N VAL A 602 6.78 -22.33 -26.65
CA VAL A 602 5.58 -22.15 -27.48
C VAL A 602 4.34 -22.34 -26.63
N GLY A 603 3.28 -21.60 -26.94
CA GLY A 603 2.04 -21.66 -26.19
C GLY A 603 0.83 -21.10 -26.96
N LEU A 604 -0.30 -21.11 -26.27
CA LEU A 604 -1.58 -20.69 -26.78
C LEU A 604 -2.22 -19.67 -25.83
N PHE A 605 -2.75 -18.59 -26.36
CA PHE A 605 -3.69 -17.73 -25.66
C PHE A 605 -5.08 -17.99 -26.26
N LEU A 606 -5.98 -18.52 -25.49
CA LEU A 606 -7.25 -19.02 -25.98
C LEU A 606 -8.44 -18.60 -25.09
N ALA A 607 -9.66 -18.71 -25.63
CA ALA A 607 -10.91 -18.55 -24.93
C ALA A 607 -11.47 -19.93 -24.55
N ALA A 608 -11.25 -20.36 -23.30
CA ALA A 608 -11.68 -21.66 -22.79
C ALA A 608 -13.09 -21.59 -22.21
N GLY A 609 -14.07 -22.18 -22.87
CA GLY A 609 -15.50 -22.10 -22.50
C GLY A 609 -16.14 -23.44 -22.12
N PRO A 610 -17.48 -23.47 -21.99
CA PRO A 610 -18.22 -24.70 -21.64
C PRO A 610 -18.01 -25.89 -22.56
N ASP A 611 -17.54 -25.66 -23.77
CA ASP A 611 -17.26 -26.65 -24.80
C ASP A 611 -15.76 -26.84 -25.07
N ALA A 612 -14.88 -26.33 -24.20
CA ALA A 612 -13.45 -26.50 -24.38
C ALA A 612 -13.03 -27.96 -24.40
N GLY A 613 -12.32 -28.35 -25.46
CA GLY A 613 -11.88 -29.73 -25.70
C GLY A 613 -10.59 -30.10 -24.96
N THR A 614 -10.06 -31.25 -25.33
CA THR A 614 -8.68 -31.65 -25.08
C THR A 614 -7.93 -31.57 -26.41
N ILE A 615 -6.74 -31.02 -26.40
CA ILE A 615 -5.83 -31.07 -27.56
C ILE A 615 -4.73 -32.11 -27.31
N GLU A 616 -4.10 -32.53 -28.37
CA GLU A 616 -2.85 -33.27 -28.36
C GLU A 616 -1.83 -32.48 -29.18
N PHE A 617 -0.63 -32.32 -28.69
CA PHE A 617 0.43 -31.58 -29.37
C PHE A 617 1.74 -32.37 -29.40
N SER A 618 2.51 -32.21 -30.47
CA SER A 618 3.86 -32.74 -30.66
C SER A 618 4.78 -31.60 -31.09
N ILE A 619 6.01 -31.62 -30.62
CA ILE A 619 7.06 -30.68 -31.04
C ILE A 619 8.21 -31.50 -31.58
N ASP A 620 8.69 -31.15 -32.79
CA ASP A 620 9.80 -31.80 -33.48
C ASP A 620 9.62 -33.32 -33.54
N ASP A 621 8.44 -33.74 -34.00
CA ASP A 621 8.05 -35.16 -34.14
C ASP A 621 8.09 -35.98 -32.84
N SER A 622 8.09 -35.34 -31.68
CA SER A 622 7.98 -36.00 -30.40
C SER A 622 6.63 -36.71 -30.22
N GLU A 623 6.53 -37.57 -29.23
CA GLU A 623 5.25 -38.20 -28.86
C GLU A 623 4.18 -37.15 -28.52
N PHE A 624 2.94 -37.33 -28.99
CA PHE A 624 1.81 -36.44 -28.71
C PHE A 624 1.48 -36.42 -27.22
N LYS A 625 1.47 -35.21 -26.64
CA LYS A 625 1.10 -34.93 -25.24
C LYS A 625 -0.33 -34.39 -25.18
N PRO A 626 -1.25 -34.97 -24.39
CA PRO A 626 -2.60 -34.43 -24.22
C PRO A 626 -2.60 -33.23 -23.31
N LEU A 627 -3.48 -32.25 -23.60
CA LEU A 627 -3.73 -31.09 -22.75
C LEU A 627 -5.23 -30.77 -22.69
N ASN A 628 -5.81 -30.88 -21.49
CA ASN A 628 -7.19 -30.50 -21.26
C ASN A 628 -7.32 -28.98 -21.22
N LEU A 629 -8.16 -28.41 -22.10
CA LEU A 629 -8.42 -26.97 -22.16
C LEU A 629 -9.56 -26.52 -21.24
N PHE A 630 -10.32 -27.47 -20.67
CA PHE A 630 -11.43 -27.16 -19.76
C PHE A 630 -10.91 -26.75 -18.40
N THR A 631 -10.95 -25.46 -18.10
CA THR A 631 -10.53 -24.90 -16.81
C THR A 631 -11.61 -25.03 -15.74
N ARG A 632 -11.29 -24.78 -14.49
CA ARG A 632 -12.28 -24.71 -13.39
C ARG A 632 -13.35 -23.65 -13.60
N TRP A 633 -13.15 -22.68 -14.49
CA TRP A 633 -14.07 -21.60 -14.80
C TRP A 633 -14.91 -21.84 -16.05
N SER A 634 -14.49 -22.80 -16.88
CA SER A 634 -15.06 -23.03 -18.21
C SER A 634 -16.55 -23.40 -18.17
N GLY A 635 -17.05 -23.99 -17.09
CA GLY A 635 -18.45 -24.32 -16.97
C GLY A 635 -19.42 -23.14 -17.05
N GLY A 636 -18.96 -21.92 -16.74
CA GLY A 636 -19.80 -20.70 -16.74
C GLY A 636 -19.17 -19.50 -17.44
N LEU A 637 -17.98 -19.64 -18.01
CA LEU A 637 -17.23 -18.51 -18.58
C LEU A 637 -16.32 -18.97 -19.72
N HIS A 638 -16.36 -18.27 -20.85
CA HIS A 638 -15.29 -18.32 -21.84
C HIS A 638 -14.14 -17.43 -21.37
N ILE A 639 -13.20 -18.05 -20.62
CA ILE A 639 -12.12 -17.36 -19.94
C ILE A 639 -10.89 -17.21 -20.85
N PRO A 640 -10.26 -16.03 -20.92
CA PRO A 640 -8.94 -15.89 -21.52
C PRO A 640 -7.92 -16.71 -20.70
N TRP A 641 -7.26 -17.65 -21.35
CA TRP A 641 -6.33 -18.56 -20.69
C TRP A 641 -5.09 -18.79 -21.51
N VAL A 642 -3.92 -18.77 -20.84
CA VAL A 642 -2.65 -19.09 -21.48
C VAL A 642 -2.20 -20.48 -21.05
N TYR A 643 -1.89 -21.31 -22.04
CA TYR A 643 -1.12 -22.53 -21.87
C TYR A 643 0.23 -22.36 -22.55
N VAL A 644 1.32 -22.53 -21.81
CA VAL A 644 2.65 -22.77 -22.35
C VAL A 644 2.77 -24.27 -22.57
N LEU A 645 2.86 -24.69 -23.81
CA LEU A 645 2.89 -26.09 -24.22
C LEU A 645 4.25 -26.72 -23.90
N GLU A 646 5.32 -26.00 -24.25
CA GLU A 646 6.69 -26.33 -23.88
C GLU A 646 7.47 -25.05 -23.59
N SER A 647 8.40 -25.09 -22.64
CA SER A 647 9.07 -23.90 -22.13
C SER A 647 10.57 -24.05 -21.86
N GLU A 648 11.16 -25.19 -22.23
CA GLU A 648 12.59 -25.49 -22.00
C GLU A 648 13.24 -26.09 -23.23
N LEU A 649 12.78 -25.67 -24.41
CA LEU A 649 13.38 -26.10 -25.67
C LEU A 649 14.80 -25.51 -25.83
N GLN A 650 15.60 -26.15 -26.66
CA GLN A 650 16.83 -25.54 -27.15
C GLN A 650 16.50 -24.29 -27.97
N ALA A 651 17.39 -23.31 -27.99
CA ALA A 651 17.16 -22.14 -28.85
C ALA A 651 17.34 -22.59 -30.34
N GLY A 652 16.36 -22.27 -31.16
CA GLY A 652 16.38 -22.62 -32.59
C GLY A 652 14.99 -22.77 -33.18
N SER A 653 14.96 -23.32 -34.39
CA SER A 653 13.74 -23.60 -35.15
C SER A 653 13.07 -24.89 -34.63
N HIS A 654 11.77 -24.81 -34.45
CA HIS A 654 10.94 -25.91 -33.99
C HIS A 654 9.65 -26.01 -34.80
N HIS A 655 9.09 -27.23 -34.84
CA HIS A 655 7.83 -27.53 -35.52
C HIS A 655 6.81 -28.07 -34.52
N LEU A 656 5.73 -27.33 -34.31
CA LEU A 656 4.58 -27.76 -33.50
C LEU A 656 3.48 -28.33 -34.40
N VAL A 657 2.99 -29.50 -34.07
CA VAL A 657 1.72 -30.04 -34.59
C VAL A 657 0.71 -30.08 -33.45
N LEU A 658 -0.48 -29.54 -33.65
CA LEU A 658 -1.56 -29.60 -32.69
C LEU A 658 -2.82 -30.16 -33.34
N ARG A 659 -3.48 -31.09 -32.62
CA ARG A 659 -4.75 -31.67 -33.06
C ARG A 659 -5.76 -31.75 -31.91
N ILE A 660 -7.04 -31.71 -32.23
CA ILE A 660 -8.12 -31.92 -31.25
C ILE A 660 -8.25 -33.41 -30.93
N SER A 661 -8.21 -33.76 -29.67
CA SER A 661 -8.36 -35.13 -29.18
C SER A 661 -9.78 -35.64 -29.30
N LYS A 662 -9.93 -36.96 -29.46
CA LYS A 662 -11.23 -37.63 -29.31
C LYS A 662 -11.77 -37.61 -27.87
N THR A 663 -10.87 -37.49 -26.90
CA THR A 663 -11.22 -37.37 -25.47
C THR A 663 -11.51 -35.93 -25.08
N LYS A 664 -12.28 -35.73 -24.01
CA LYS A 664 -12.55 -34.41 -23.41
C LYS A 664 -12.81 -34.55 -21.93
N ASP A 665 -12.79 -33.42 -21.21
CA ASP A 665 -13.24 -33.36 -19.82
C ASP A 665 -14.74 -33.77 -19.75
N SER A 666 -15.11 -34.59 -18.76
CA SER A 666 -16.50 -35.07 -18.60
C SER A 666 -17.53 -33.94 -18.41
N ARG A 667 -17.09 -32.78 -17.93
CA ARG A 667 -17.90 -31.58 -17.75
C ARG A 667 -18.03 -30.76 -19.03
N SER A 668 -17.18 -30.97 -20.01
CA SER A 668 -17.19 -30.22 -21.27
C SER A 668 -18.34 -30.67 -22.17
N LYS A 669 -19.01 -29.68 -22.77
CA LYS A 669 -20.12 -29.89 -23.72
C LYS A 669 -19.68 -30.06 -25.18
N GLY A 670 -18.37 -29.99 -25.46
CA GLY A 670 -17.83 -30.04 -26.83
C GLY A 670 -16.35 -30.35 -26.87
N HIS A 671 -15.73 -30.07 -28.02
CA HIS A 671 -14.30 -30.30 -28.29
C HIS A 671 -13.62 -29.01 -28.78
N ALA A 672 -14.19 -27.82 -28.57
CA ALA A 672 -13.72 -26.60 -29.15
C ALA A 672 -12.31 -26.20 -28.64
N CYS A 673 -11.48 -25.75 -29.58
CA CYS A 673 -10.24 -25.04 -29.35
C CYS A 673 -10.31 -23.68 -30.05
N ARG A 674 -10.36 -22.57 -29.28
CA ARG A 674 -10.49 -21.20 -29.80
C ARG A 674 -9.25 -20.40 -29.41
N ILE A 675 -8.30 -20.28 -30.33
CA ILE A 675 -7.02 -19.64 -30.10
C ILE A 675 -7.11 -18.17 -30.53
N VAL A 676 -6.89 -17.26 -29.59
CA VAL A 676 -6.86 -15.81 -29.81
C VAL A 676 -5.48 -15.36 -30.32
N ASN A 677 -4.42 -15.94 -29.76
CA ASN A 677 -3.05 -15.70 -30.23
C ASN A 677 -2.20 -16.97 -30.02
N LEU A 678 -1.26 -17.18 -30.92
CA LEU A 678 -0.14 -18.08 -30.74
C LEU A 678 0.94 -17.36 -29.92
N LEU A 679 1.68 -18.08 -29.07
CA LEU A 679 2.68 -17.52 -28.19
C LEU A 679 4.03 -18.16 -28.47
N VAL A 680 5.09 -17.34 -28.52
CA VAL A 680 6.46 -17.80 -28.72
C VAL A 680 7.37 -16.99 -27.80
N ASN A 681 8.38 -17.65 -27.18
CA ASN A 681 9.48 -17.00 -26.46
C ASN A 681 10.80 -17.32 -27.21
N GLU A 682 11.31 -16.35 -27.95
CA GLU A 682 12.52 -16.46 -28.78
C GLU A 682 13.81 -16.67 -28.03
#